data_02c6dfe57bd859226bfa54133fd699dd
#
_entry.id   02c6dfe57bd859226bfa54133fd699dd
#
_cell.length_a   1.000
_cell.length_b   1.000
_cell.length_c   1.000
_cell.angle_alpha   90.00
_cell.angle_beta   90.00
_cell.angle_gamma   90.00
#
_symmetry.space_group_name_H-M   'P 1'
#
loop_
_entity.id
_entity.type
_entity.pdbx_description
1 polymer ?
#
loop_
_entity_poly.entity_id
_entity_poly.type
_entity_poly.pdbx_seq_one_letter_code
_entity_poly.pdbx_strand_id
1 'polypeptide(L)'
;LKKLKFNPYGALRKCFHTIASREQDLDEKRKRIFVAYATLLIAPILCVFSVYYILSGSYVEGSFFLMGSTGVAVTFILLMSLRRMYFLYRINTIIISLIFLHLFVTATRCGYKALWMYTYPLVTLFVLGKKEGAIWTAGIFTVSVLIIFFGNRFLPGLQFDQPFILRFLLSFFIVSAMAYIFEFVRFKVHTDMEAQQLRLQQEKRKLSEAKKLAEEAAKIKSQFLANMSHEIRTPMNGVIGFTDMLLDTDLDKTQLEYTKVIKRCGDALLTLINDILDFSKIEAGVLGLENIEFDLELHVYDICKMMRPRIGSKPIEILCHIGNEVPALVKGDPLRFRQVLTNLIDNAAKFTNSGEIEVALNLEDEKEDRLKFHIKIRDTGIGIEKERLDIIFLPFHQVDGSMTRKYGGTGLGLSICLQIARLMNGNMWAESTLGRGSTFHFTVWLEKVAENGSNKYSPNSLLNKKALIVDDNRTNLKILNYMLQSVHMRVDSLTHGTDVVPALMSAYGKGEPYDVCIIDLQMPELNGYEVAQIIRRSEEKCGDVSLLALSSMMDREAGRCSEAGFDGFLSKPIQRRELHRLLESILGGIKDSITQKGENKRTIVTQYSVREAMKRSVRILLGEDNPVNQRLVKLMLEKAGYQVNVASDGKEIIDKIVKSPEGFNLIFMDIQMPEMDGLEVTKHLRKNGFGSIPIIAMTAHAMKGDREKCIAAGMNDYITKPIKREQVLNILEKWVFDKEVA
;
A
#
# COMPACT_ATOMS: atom_id res chain seq x y z
N LEU A 1 37.91 -15.69 -49.85
CA LEU A 1 37.13 -16.95 -49.91
C LEU A 1 36.49 -17.21 -48.56
N LYS A 2 35.29 -16.58 -48.28
CA LYS A 2 34.47 -16.91 -47.12
C LYS A 2 33.93 -18.36 -47.30
N LYS A 3 34.36 -19.27 -46.43
CA LYS A 3 33.78 -20.62 -46.31
C LYS A 3 32.28 -20.49 -46.03
N LEU A 4 31.45 -20.70 -47.05
CA LEU A 4 30.02 -20.98 -46.88
C LEU A 4 29.93 -22.33 -46.10
N LYS A 5 29.71 -22.23 -44.80
CA LYS A 5 29.29 -23.37 -43.98
C LYS A 5 27.86 -23.71 -44.43
N PHE A 6 27.75 -24.64 -45.36
CA PHE A 6 26.48 -25.24 -45.72
C PHE A 6 25.99 -26.03 -44.51
N ASN A 7 24.96 -25.47 -43.83
CA ASN A 7 24.31 -26.15 -42.74
C ASN A 7 23.05 -26.89 -43.27
N PRO A 8 23.15 -28.17 -43.57
CA PRO A 8 22.06 -28.94 -44.16
C PRO A 8 20.85 -29.01 -43.25
N TYR A 9 21.05 -29.03 -41.93
CA TYR A 9 19.98 -29.01 -40.94
C TYR A 9 19.20 -27.69 -40.94
N GLY A 10 19.88 -26.57 -41.07
CA GLY A 10 19.26 -25.25 -41.13
C GLY A 10 18.45 -25.04 -42.42
N ALA A 11 18.94 -25.59 -43.56
CA ALA A 11 18.24 -25.55 -44.83
C ALA A 11 16.97 -26.42 -44.81
N LEU A 12 17.07 -27.64 -44.30
CA LEU A 12 15.93 -28.56 -44.12
C LEU A 12 14.88 -27.96 -43.21
N ARG A 13 15.26 -27.41 -42.04
CA ARG A 13 14.33 -26.77 -41.10
C ARG A 13 13.61 -25.59 -41.73
N LYS A 14 14.29 -24.75 -42.53
CA LYS A 14 13.67 -23.67 -43.30
C LYS A 14 12.67 -24.19 -44.33
N CYS A 15 13.02 -25.25 -45.06
CA CYS A 15 12.09 -25.88 -46.01
C CYS A 15 10.82 -26.34 -45.32
N PHE A 16 10.92 -27.11 -44.23
CA PHE A 16 9.75 -27.60 -43.49
C PHE A 16 8.93 -26.49 -42.89
N HIS A 17 9.55 -25.43 -42.38
CA HIS A 17 8.84 -24.25 -41.86
C HIS A 17 8.06 -23.55 -43.00
N THR A 18 8.65 -23.45 -44.19
CA THR A 18 8.00 -22.83 -45.35
C THR A 18 6.81 -23.69 -45.85
N ILE A 19 6.94 -25.02 -45.84
CA ILE A 19 5.84 -25.94 -46.16
C ILE A 19 4.71 -25.81 -45.15
N ALA A 20 5.05 -25.72 -43.85
CA ALA A 20 4.09 -25.66 -42.76
C ALA A 20 3.40 -24.31 -42.64
N SER A 21 4.06 -23.19 -43.00
CA SER A 21 3.52 -21.84 -42.85
C SER A 21 2.47 -21.43 -43.89
N ARG A 22 2.33 -22.21 -44.95
CA ARG A 22 1.41 -21.96 -46.07
C ARG A 22 -0.02 -22.44 -45.82
N GLU A 23 -0.27 -23.16 -44.72
CA GLU A 23 -1.57 -23.75 -44.42
C GLU A 23 -2.08 -23.32 -43.06
N GLN A 24 -3.36 -22.90 -43.00
CA GLN A 24 -4.01 -22.51 -41.77
C GLN A 24 -4.68 -23.70 -41.06
N ASP A 25 -5.08 -24.71 -41.80
CA ASP A 25 -5.64 -25.94 -41.24
C ASP A 25 -4.53 -26.82 -40.65
N LEU A 26 -4.66 -27.13 -39.35
CA LEU A 26 -3.67 -27.90 -38.59
C LEU A 26 -3.54 -29.35 -39.10
N ASP A 27 -4.63 -29.96 -39.56
CA ASP A 27 -4.62 -31.32 -40.06
C ASP A 27 -3.94 -31.40 -41.41
N GLU A 28 -4.24 -30.47 -42.31
CA GLU A 28 -3.59 -30.36 -43.60
C GLU A 28 -2.10 -30.01 -43.46
N LYS A 29 -1.74 -29.19 -42.54
CA LYS A 29 -0.34 -28.87 -42.19
C LYS A 29 0.42 -30.12 -41.73
N ARG A 30 -0.18 -30.97 -40.91
CA ARG A 30 0.41 -32.23 -40.46
C ARG A 30 0.58 -33.23 -41.61
N LYS A 31 -0.43 -33.36 -42.46
CA LYS A 31 -0.36 -34.22 -43.65
C LYS A 31 0.76 -33.80 -44.60
N ARG A 32 0.91 -32.50 -44.86
CA ARG A 32 2.01 -31.94 -45.64
C ARG A 32 3.37 -32.31 -45.07
N ILE A 33 3.55 -32.07 -43.77
CA ILE A 33 4.79 -32.36 -43.06
C ILE A 33 5.10 -33.85 -43.13
N PHE A 34 4.11 -34.73 -42.91
CA PHE A 34 4.28 -36.17 -42.98
C PHE A 34 4.67 -36.62 -44.38
N VAL A 35 3.94 -36.18 -45.42
CA VAL A 35 4.26 -36.57 -46.81
C VAL A 35 5.64 -36.05 -47.21
N ALA A 36 6.03 -34.84 -46.77
CA ALA A 36 7.36 -34.32 -47.04
C ALA A 36 8.48 -35.17 -46.40
N TYR A 37 8.30 -35.58 -45.13
CA TYR A 37 9.25 -36.48 -44.47
C TYR A 37 9.28 -37.88 -45.12
N ALA A 38 8.10 -38.43 -45.42
CA ALA A 38 7.98 -39.73 -46.06
C ALA A 38 8.66 -39.75 -47.44
N THR A 39 8.43 -38.71 -48.25
CA THR A 39 9.07 -38.60 -49.58
C THR A 39 10.58 -38.45 -49.51
N LEU A 40 11.07 -37.65 -48.53
CA LEU A 40 12.49 -37.45 -48.31
C LEU A 40 13.19 -38.71 -47.83
N LEU A 41 12.49 -39.60 -47.12
CA LEU A 41 13.00 -40.89 -46.66
C LEU A 41 12.91 -41.96 -47.77
N ILE A 42 11.76 -42.07 -48.47
CA ILE A 42 11.45 -43.12 -49.39
C ILE A 42 12.24 -42.97 -50.71
N ALA A 43 12.37 -41.74 -51.23
CA ALA A 43 13.04 -41.56 -52.54
C ALA A 43 14.51 -42.06 -52.58
N PRO A 44 15.37 -41.75 -51.60
CA PRO A 44 16.72 -42.29 -51.53
C PRO A 44 16.75 -43.82 -51.39
N ILE A 45 15.85 -44.43 -50.62
CA ILE A 45 15.75 -45.83 -50.38
C ILE A 45 15.44 -46.57 -51.77
N LEU A 46 14.44 -46.03 -52.49
CA LEU A 46 14.11 -46.58 -53.83
C LEU A 46 15.26 -46.42 -54.81
N CYS A 47 16.00 -45.30 -54.70
CA CYS A 47 17.19 -45.10 -55.55
C CYS A 47 18.28 -46.17 -55.27
N VAL A 48 18.55 -46.45 -53.99
CA VAL A 48 19.51 -47.50 -53.59
C VAL A 48 19.06 -48.87 -54.09
N PHE A 49 17.78 -49.21 -53.97
CA PHE A 49 17.25 -50.45 -54.53
C PHE A 49 17.39 -50.47 -56.02
N SER A 50 17.13 -49.40 -56.75
CA SER A 50 17.31 -49.30 -58.18
C SER A 50 18.75 -49.63 -58.59
N VAL A 51 19.72 -48.98 -57.94
CA VAL A 51 21.16 -49.25 -58.23
C VAL A 51 21.54 -50.68 -57.92
N TYR A 52 21.09 -51.23 -56.81
CA TYR A 52 21.34 -52.60 -56.42
C TYR A 52 20.85 -53.61 -57.51
N TYR A 53 19.59 -53.44 -57.99
CA TYR A 53 19.01 -54.35 -59.02
C TYR A 53 19.68 -54.19 -60.38
N ILE A 54 20.05 -52.96 -60.75
CA ILE A 54 20.80 -52.74 -62.00
C ILE A 54 22.17 -53.44 -61.94
N LEU A 55 22.89 -53.28 -60.83
CA LEU A 55 24.20 -53.94 -60.67
C LEU A 55 24.10 -55.47 -60.56
N SER A 56 22.98 -56.00 -60.08
CA SER A 56 22.72 -57.42 -60.04
C SER A 56 22.22 -58.03 -61.36
N GLY A 57 22.15 -57.25 -62.45
CA GLY A 57 21.69 -57.68 -63.77
C GLY A 57 20.18 -57.72 -64.00
N SER A 58 19.39 -57.21 -62.99
CA SER A 58 17.93 -57.19 -63.08
C SER A 58 17.45 -55.80 -63.54
N TYR A 59 17.69 -55.44 -64.78
CA TYR A 59 17.44 -54.08 -65.33
C TYR A 59 15.98 -53.67 -65.29
N VAL A 60 15.02 -54.59 -65.47
CA VAL A 60 13.57 -54.25 -65.36
C VAL A 60 13.18 -53.82 -63.98
N GLU A 61 13.60 -54.54 -62.94
CA GLU A 61 13.33 -54.20 -61.55
C GLU A 61 14.03 -52.92 -61.15
N GLY A 62 15.30 -52.75 -61.57
CA GLY A 62 16.06 -51.50 -61.31
C GLY A 62 15.41 -50.27 -61.93
N SER A 63 14.93 -50.39 -63.19
CA SER A 63 14.20 -49.25 -63.83
C SER A 63 12.89 -48.94 -63.19
N PHE A 64 12.18 -49.95 -62.68
CA PHE A 64 10.91 -49.72 -61.93
C PHE A 64 11.12 -48.91 -60.62
N PHE A 65 12.14 -49.31 -59.87
CA PHE A 65 12.48 -48.57 -58.64
C PHE A 65 12.99 -47.14 -58.91
N LEU A 66 13.72 -46.96 -60.02
CA LEU A 66 14.17 -45.65 -60.45
C LEU A 66 12.97 -44.72 -60.79
N MET A 67 12.01 -45.28 -61.54
CA MET A 67 10.79 -44.52 -61.88
C MET A 67 9.94 -44.17 -60.63
N GLY A 68 9.85 -45.07 -59.63
CA GLY A 68 9.24 -44.84 -58.37
C GLY A 68 9.95 -43.75 -57.59
N SER A 69 11.28 -43.79 -57.51
CA SER A 69 12.09 -42.77 -56.82
C SER A 69 11.92 -41.40 -57.46
N THR A 70 11.96 -41.28 -58.77
CA THR A 70 11.75 -40.02 -59.48
C THR A 70 10.34 -39.48 -59.30
N GLY A 71 9.34 -40.36 -59.36
CA GLY A 71 7.92 -39.92 -59.05
C GLY A 71 7.72 -39.37 -57.66
N VAL A 72 8.29 -40.03 -56.64
CA VAL A 72 8.25 -39.54 -55.25
C VAL A 72 9.04 -38.26 -55.11
N ALA A 73 10.21 -38.10 -55.74
CA ALA A 73 11.00 -36.88 -55.72
C ALA A 73 10.26 -35.65 -56.34
N VAL A 74 9.65 -35.90 -57.52
CA VAL A 74 8.80 -34.90 -58.20
C VAL A 74 7.63 -34.46 -57.30
N THR A 75 7.00 -35.42 -56.63
CA THR A 75 5.92 -35.07 -55.66
C THR A 75 6.44 -34.17 -54.55
N PHE A 76 7.65 -34.40 -54.03
CA PHE A 76 8.27 -33.53 -53.04
C PHE A 76 8.46 -32.09 -53.54
N ILE A 77 8.98 -31.94 -54.76
CA ILE A 77 9.18 -30.63 -55.39
C ILE A 77 7.84 -29.91 -55.59
N LEU A 78 6.81 -30.61 -56.02
CA LEU A 78 5.46 -30.09 -56.21
C LEU A 78 4.81 -29.69 -54.86
N LEU A 79 5.08 -30.43 -53.79
CA LEU A 79 4.67 -30.08 -52.42
C LEU A 79 5.24 -28.75 -51.99
N MET A 80 6.43 -28.39 -52.44
CA MET A 80 7.08 -27.12 -52.15
C MET A 80 6.42 -25.94 -52.89
N SER A 81 5.86 -26.16 -54.07
CA SER A 81 5.40 -25.11 -55.01
C SER A 81 3.90 -24.90 -55.07
N LEU A 82 3.06 -25.92 -54.86
CA LEU A 82 1.63 -25.86 -55.09
C LEU A 82 0.82 -25.62 -53.79
N ARG A 83 -0.28 -24.84 -53.91
CA ARG A 83 -1.22 -24.58 -52.80
C ARG A 83 -2.29 -25.68 -52.64
N ARG A 84 -2.79 -26.28 -53.74
CA ARG A 84 -3.84 -27.32 -53.68
C ARG A 84 -3.20 -28.70 -53.64
N MET A 85 -3.34 -29.42 -52.52
CA MET A 85 -2.59 -30.62 -52.19
C MET A 85 -3.34 -31.92 -52.43
N TYR A 86 -4.65 -31.92 -52.48
CA TYR A 86 -5.47 -33.13 -52.50
C TYR A 86 -5.21 -34.03 -53.70
N PHE A 87 -4.94 -33.42 -54.87
CA PHE A 87 -4.59 -34.15 -56.09
C PHE A 87 -3.19 -34.82 -55.97
N LEU A 88 -2.22 -34.15 -55.33
CA LEU A 88 -0.87 -34.66 -55.11
C LEU A 88 -0.86 -35.87 -54.17
N TYR A 89 -1.69 -35.86 -53.14
CA TYR A 89 -1.80 -37.01 -52.25
C TYR A 89 -2.34 -38.24 -52.97
N ARG A 90 -3.32 -38.10 -53.87
CA ARG A 90 -3.84 -39.19 -54.68
C ARG A 90 -2.80 -39.76 -55.67
N ILE A 91 -2.04 -38.89 -56.39
CA ILE A 91 -0.96 -39.29 -57.27
C ILE A 91 0.10 -40.07 -56.47
N ASN A 92 0.51 -39.56 -55.35
CA ASN A 92 1.49 -40.23 -54.52
C ASN A 92 1.00 -41.60 -54.02
N THR A 93 -0.27 -41.71 -53.68
CA THR A 93 -0.90 -42.95 -53.27
C THR A 93 -0.92 -43.94 -54.44
N ILE A 94 -1.18 -43.50 -55.68
CA ILE A 94 -1.11 -44.36 -56.87
C ILE A 94 0.31 -44.90 -57.06
N ILE A 95 1.32 -44.02 -57.01
CA ILE A 95 2.73 -44.43 -57.16
C ILE A 95 3.10 -45.46 -56.09
N ILE A 96 2.77 -45.17 -54.82
CA ILE A 96 3.01 -46.08 -53.72
C ILE A 96 2.27 -47.39 -53.91
N SER A 97 1.01 -47.36 -54.33
CA SER A 97 0.24 -48.57 -54.63
C SER A 97 0.91 -49.49 -55.71
N LEU A 98 1.39 -48.89 -56.78
CA LEU A 98 2.11 -49.63 -57.83
C LEU A 98 3.41 -50.26 -57.32
N ILE A 99 4.17 -49.50 -56.47
CA ILE A 99 5.38 -50.02 -55.83
C ILE A 99 5.06 -51.22 -54.93
N PHE A 100 4.06 -51.10 -54.10
CA PHE A 100 3.65 -52.11 -53.14
C PHE A 100 3.13 -53.36 -53.89
N LEU A 101 2.37 -53.18 -55.00
CA LEU A 101 1.87 -54.26 -55.81
C LEU A 101 3.00 -54.98 -56.52
N HIS A 102 3.99 -54.26 -57.05
CA HIS A 102 5.19 -54.83 -57.62
C HIS A 102 5.99 -55.69 -56.63
N LEU A 103 6.20 -55.13 -55.42
CA LEU A 103 6.85 -55.86 -54.32
C LEU A 103 6.09 -57.11 -53.93
N PHE A 104 4.77 -57.06 -53.94
CA PHE A 104 3.93 -58.22 -53.66
C PHE A 104 4.03 -59.30 -54.71
N VAL A 105 3.95 -58.97 -56.00
CA VAL A 105 4.08 -59.89 -57.11
C VAL A 105 5.47 -60.58 -57.14
N THR A 106 6.52 -59.83 -56.85
CA THR A 106 7.90 -60.35 -56.79
C THR A 106 8.24 -61.08 -55.50
N ALA A 107 7.33 -61.10 -54.52
CA ALA A 107 7.50 -61.76 -53.22
C ALA A 107 7.45 -63.30 -53.29
N THR A 108 6.96 -63.92 -54.42
CA THR A 108 6.86 -65.36 -54.59
C THR A 108 8.19 -66.11 -54.49
N ARG A 109 9.31 -65.39 -54.78
CA ARG A 109 10.67 -65.98 -54.66
C ARG A 109 11.34 -65.71 -53.31
N CYS A 110 10.87 -64.68 -52.58
CA CYS A 110 11.45 -64.21 -51.29
C CYS A 110 10.35 -63.60 -50.45
N GLY A 111 9.63 -64.38 -49.63
CA GLY A 111 8.42 -63.98 -48.88
C GLY A 111 8.49 -62.69 -48.01
N TYR A 112 9.70 -62.29 -47.67
CA TYR A 112 9.87 -61.03 -46.84
C TYR A 112 9.49 -59.76 -47.61
N LYS A 113 9.48 -59.72 -48.93
CA LYS A 113 9.06 -58.54 -49.73
C LYS A 113 7.60 -58.16 -49.46
N ALA A 114 6.76 -59.14 -49.20
CA ALA A 114 5.35 -58.93 -48.92
C ALA A 114 5.12 -58.19 -47.56
N LEU A 115 6.08 -58.15 -46.63
CA LEU A 115 5.97 -57.47 -45.36
C LEU A 115 5.74 -55.95 -45.53
N TRP A 116 6.25 -55.39 -46.64
CA TRP A 116 6.02 -53.95 -46.91
C TRP A 116 4.54 -53.58 -47.09
N MET A 117 3.72 -54.56 -47.55
CA MET A 117 2.27 -54.31 -47.71
C MET A 117 1.57 -53.92 -46.45
N TYR A 118 2.08 -54.26 -45.24
CA TYR A 118 1.49 -53.89 -43.95
C TYR A 118 1.65 -52.41 -43.62
N THR A 119 2.58 -51.70 -44.22
CA THR A 119 2.76 -50.26 -44.04
C THR A 119 1.78 -49.48 -44.89
N TYR A 120 1.19 -50.04 -45.92
CA TYR A 120 0.28 -49.37 -46.84
C TYR A 120 -1.00 -48.82 -46.16
N PRO A 121 -1.72 -49.55 -45.30
CA PRO A 121 -2.91 -49.03 -44.58
C PRO A 121 -2.58 -47.84 -43.71
N LEU A 122 -1.41 -47.87 -43.04
CA LEU A 122 -0.97 -46.78 -42.19
C LEU A 122 -0.75 -45.49 -42.99
N VAL A 123 -0.07 -45.60 -44.13
CA VAL A 123 0.23 -44.45 -44.98
C VAL A 123 -1.05 -43.87 -45.60
N THR A 124 -1.88 -44.74 -46.20
CA THR A 124 -3.09 -44.27 -46.92
C THR A 124 -4.14 -43.66 -45.99
N LEU A 125 -4.39 -44.29 -44.83
CA LEU A 125 -5.34 -43.77 -43.87
C LEU A 125 -4.87 -42.45 -43.25
N PHE A 126 -3.57 -42.31 -42.99
CA PHE A 126 -3.01 -41.09 -42.48
C PHE A 126 -3.06 -39.92 -43.49
N VAL A 127 -2.70 -40.19 -44.76
CA VAL A 127 -2.59 -39.16 -45.81
C VAL A 127 -3.95 -38.76 -46.37
N LEU A 128 -4.79 -39.73 -46.71
CA LEU A 128 -6.08 -39.52 -47.37
C LEU A 128 -7.26 -39.41 -46.35
N GLY A 129 -7.00 -39.72 -45.05
CA GLY A 129 -8.02 -39.76 -44.02
C GLY A 129 -8.86 -41.04 -44.04
N LYS A 130 -9.75 -41.19 -43.04
CA LYS A 130 -10.46 -42.44 -42.77
C LYS A 130 -11.33 -42.97 -43.95
N LYS A 131 -12.01 -42.09 -44.70
CA LYS A 131 -12.92 -42.52 -45.80
C LYS A 131 -12.14 -42.95 -47.04
N GLU A 132 -11.36 -42.03 -47.63
CA GLU A 132 -10.61 -42.34 -48.86
C GLU A 132 -9.47 -43.34 -48.60
N GLY A 133 -8.73 -43.19 -47.48
CA GLY A 133 -7.67 -44.14 -47.12
C GLY A 133 -8.20 -45.55 -46.91
N ALA A 134 -9.41 -45.74 -46.37
CA ALA A 134 -10.05 -47.05 -46.25
C ALA A 134 -10.40 -47.63 -47.65
N ILE A 135 -10.93 -46.79 -48.56
CA ILE A 135 -11.23 -47.27 -49.97
C ILE A 135 -9.95 -47.76 -50.70
N TRP A 136 -8.87 -46.97 -50.61
CA TRP A 136 -7.59 -47.34 -51.21
C TRP A 136 -6.97 -48.59 -50.58
N THR A 137 -7.06 -48.74 -49.26
CA THR A 137 -6.59 -49.88 -48.50
C THR A 137 -7.37 -51.16 -48.92
N ALA A 138 -8.71 -51.06 -48.98
CA ALA A 138 -9.57 -52.14 -49.44
C ALA A 138 -9.31 -52.51 -50.91
N GLY A 139 -9.08 -51.48 -51.74
CA GLY A 139 -8.75 -51.69 -53.18
C GLY A 139 -7.47 -52.47 -53.33
N ILE A 140 -6.36 -52.10 -52.72
CA ILE A 140 -5.09 -52.83 -52.85
C ILE A 140 -5.17 -54.24 -52.23
N PHE A 141 -5.92 -54.39 -51.15
CA PHE A 141 -6.18 -55.68 -50.51
C PHE A 141 -6.92 -56.59 -51.49
N THR A 142 -7.99 -56.07 -52.09
CA THR A 142 -8.76 -56.85 -53.12
C THR A 142 -7.88 -57.25 -54.30
N VAL A 143 -7.09 -56.32 -54.82
CA VAL A 143 -6.15 -56.64 -55.90
C VAL A 143 -5.12 -57.70 -55.47
N SER A 144 -4.59 -57.61 -54.25
CA SER A 144 -3.66 -58.61 -53.72
C SER A 144 -4.29 -60.01 -53.60
N VAL A 145 -5.57 -60.06 -53.13
CA VAL A 145 -6.33 -61.33 -53.08
C VAL A 145 -6.57 -61.86 -54.41
N LEU A 146 -6.92 -61.06 -55.42
CA LEU A 146 -7.07 -61.52 -56.81
C LEU A 146 -5.75 -62.07 -57.38
N ILE A 147 -4.63 -61.47 -57.09
CA ILE A 147 -3.33 -61.95 -57.48
C ILE A 147 -3.00 -63.30 -56.82
N ILE A 148 -3.30 -63.45 -55.53
CA ILE A 148 -3.09 -64.76 -54.85
C ILE A 148 -3.86 -65.90 -55.50
N PHE A 149 -5.15 -65.71 -55.82
CA PHE A 149 -6.02 -66.78 -56.29
C PHE A 149 -5.98 -66.99 -57.80
N PHE A 150 -5.78 -65.93 -58.58
CA PHE A 150 -5.87 -65.98 -60.02
C PHE A 150 -4.54 -65.66 -60.76
N GLY A 151 -3.52 -65.15 -60.05
CA GLY A 151 -2.30 -64.65 -60.63
C GLY A 151 -1.53 -65.66 -61.41
N ASN A 152 -1.51 -66.94 -60.99
CA ASN A 152 -0.86 -68.04 -61.70
C ASN A 152 -1.42 -68.31 -63.11
N ARG A 153 -2.69 -67.90 -63.38
CA ARG A 153 -3.34 -67.97 -64.65
C ARG A 153 -2.79 -66.96 -65.66
N PHE A 154 -2.36 -65.81 -65.20
CA PHE A 154 -1.87 -64.71 -66.05
C PHE A 154 -0.34 -64.55 -66.03
N LEU A 155 0.29 -65.01 -64.94
CA LEU A 155 1.74 -64.96 -64.74
C LEU A 155 2.25 -66.36 -64.34
N PRO A 156 2.68 -67.19 -65.30
CA PRO A 156 3.16 -68.57 -65.03
C PRO A 156 4.32 -68.56 -64.02
N GLY A 157 4.18 -69.30 -62.92
CA GLY A 157 5.18 -69.39 -61.85
C GLY A 157 4.89 -68.52 -60.63
N LEU A 158 3.76 -67.84 -60.62
CA LEU A 158 3.30 -67.05 -59.44
C LEU A 158 2.52 -68.03 -58.53
N GLN A 159 3.21 -68.62 -57.55
CA GLN A 159 2.61 -69.52 -56.57
C GLN A 159 2.94 -68.99 -55.12
N PHE A 160 1.93 -68.95 -54.31
CA PHE A 160 2.06 -68.65 -52.86
C PHE A 160 1.69 -69.92 -52.08
N ASP A 161 2.50 -70.28 -51.06
CA ASP A 161 2.18 -71.39 -50.16
C ASP A 161 1.02 -71.02 -49.18
N GLN A 162 0.26 -72.09 -48.88
CA GLN A 162 -0.96 -71.91 -48.00
C GLN A 162 -0.69 -71.19 -46.67
N PRO A 163 0.40 -71.48 -45.92
CA PRO A 163 0.70 -70.76 -44.68
C PRO A 163 1.01 -69.30 -44.93
N PHE A 164 1.61 -68.90 -46.03
CA PHE A 164 1.86 -67.52 -46.39
C PHE A 164 0.54 -66.79 -46.64
N ILE A 165 -0.35 -67.34 -47.39
CA ILE A 165 -1.65 -66.77 -47.75
C ILE A 165 -2.43 -66.47 -46.51
N LEU A 166 -2.57 -67.45 -45.61
CA LEU A 166 -3.33 -67.25 -44.36
C LEU A 166 -2.73 -66.15 -43.45
N ARG A 167 -1.42 -66.20 -43.26
CA ARG A 167 -0.71 -65.21 -42.47
C ARG A 167 -0.84 -63.79 -43.06
N PHE A 168 -0.66 -63.64 -44.36
CA PHE A 168 -0.77 -62.38 -45.06
C PHE A 168 -2.18 -61.79 -44.92
N LEU A 169 -3.22 -62.54 -45.22
CA LEU A 169 -4.61 -62.04 -45.15
C LEU A 169 -4.98 -61.62 -43.76
N LEU A 170 -4.65 -62.44 -42.74
CA LEU A 170 -4.95 -62.15 -41.37
C LEU A 170 -4.18 -60.89 -40.84
N SER A 171 -2.87 -60.88 -41.09
CA SER A 171 -2.02 -59.74 -40.61
C SER A 171 -2.38 -58.45 -41.31
N PHE A 172 -2.64 -58.47 -42.64
CA PHE A 172 -3.04 -57.30 -43.40
C PHE A 172 -4.39 -56.73 -42.86
N PHE A 173 -5.34 -57.64 -42.59
CA PHE A 173 -6.61 -57.26 -42.02
C PHE A 173 -6.45 -56.57 -40.59
N ILE A 174 -5.65 -57.21 -39.73
CA ILE A 174 -5.40 -56.69 -38.38
C ILE A 174 -4.74 -55.33 -38.46
N VAL A 175 -3.67 -55.17 -39.27
CA VAL A 175 -2.98 -53.85 -39.38
C VAL A 175 -3.91 -52.80 -39.97
N SER A 176 -4.71 -53.15 -40.98
CA SER A 176 -5.68 -52.22 -41.55
C SER A 176 -6.76 -51.79 -40.56
N ALA A 177 -7.27 -52.70 -39.74
CA ALA A 177 -8.24 -52.42 -38.71
C ALA A 177 -7.62 -51.52 -37.62
N MET A 178 -6.42 -51.82 -37.16
CA MET A 178 -5.72 -50.98 -36.16
C MET A 178 -5.45 -49.55 -36.68
N ALA A 179 -4.99 -49.46 -37.95
CA ALA A 179 -4.74 -48.17 -38.59
C ALA A 179 -6.05 -47.34 -38.72
N TYR A 180 -7.17 -48.00 -39.08
CA TYR A 180 -8.47 -47.34 -39.16
C TYR A 180 -8.98 -46.87 -37.80
N ILE A 181 -8.86 -47.71 -36.77
CA ILE A 181 -9.26 -47.33 -35.39
C ILE A 181 -8.42 -46.15 -34.90
N PHE A 182 -7.09 -46.20 -35.12
CA PHE A 182 -6.21 -45.10 -34.73
C PHE A 182 -6.61 -43.77 -35.38
N GLU A 183 -6.85 -43.80 -36.70
CA GLU A 183 -7.26 -42.61 -37.44
C GLU A 183 -8.65 -42.11 -37.02
N PHE A 184 -9.57 -43.02 -36.71
CA PHE A 184 -10.89 -42.72 -36.20
C PHE A 184 -10.82 -41.99 -34.82
N VAL A 185 -10.02 -42.53 -33.88
CA VAL A 185 -9.83 -41.94 -32.54
C VAL A 185 -9.15 -40.56 -32.66
N ARG A 186 -8.10 -40.50 -33.49
CA ARG A 186 -7.39 -39.24 -33.75
C ARG A 186 -8.33 -38.14 -34.26
N PHE A 187 -9.16 -38.45 -35.23
CA PHE A 187 -10.13 -37.52 -35.79
C PHE A 187 -11.14 -37.05 -34.74
N LYS A 188 -11.66 -37.99 -33.94
CA LYS A 188 -12.62 -37.68 -32.89
C LYS A 188 -12.01 -36.75 -31.83
N VAL A 189 -10.83 -37.09 -31.32
CA VAL A 189 -10.14 -36.24 -30.31
C VAL A 189 -9.87 -34.82 -30.85
N HIS A 190 -9.49 -34.74 -32.14
CA HIS A 190 -9.23 -33.41 -32.73
C HIS A 190 -10.49 -32.55 -32.82
N THR A 191 -11.60 -33.12 -33.28
CA THR A 191 -12.88 -32.40 -33.36
C THR A 191 -13.42 -31.99 -31.97
N ASP A 192 -13.24 -32.83 -30.96
CA ASP A 192 -13.64 -32.53 -29.58
C ASP A 192 -12.78 -31.39 -28.99
N MET A 193 -11.48 -31.39 -29.24
CA MET A 193 -10.57 -30.34 -28.82
C MET A 193 -10.90 -28.98 -29.46
N GLU A 194 -11.19 -28.93 -30.76
CA GLU A 194 -11.60 -27.72 -31.45
C GLU A 194 -12.89 -27.16 -30.88
N ALA A 195 -13.89 -28.05 -30.65
CA ALA A 195 -15.16 -27.63 -30.01
C ALA A 195 -14.95 -27.09 -28.61
N GLN A 196 -14.07 -27.67 -27.80
CA GLN A 196 -13.70 -27.17 -26.48
C GLN A 196 -12.99 -25.81 -26.54
N GLN A 197 -12.04 -25.63 -27.45
CA GLN A 197 -11.35 -24.36 -27.65
C GLN A 197 -12.33 -23.23 -28.02
N LEU A 198 -13.25 -23.52 -28.90
CA LEU A 198 -14.27 -22.53 -29.30
C LEU A 198 -15.18 -22.11 -28.13
N ARG A 199 -15.63 -23.10 -27.33
CA ARG A 199 -16.42 -22.84 -26.11
C ARG A 199 -15.64 -21.97 -25.13
N LEU A 200 -14.37 -22.34 -24.84
CA LEU A 200 -13.52 -21.58 -23.91
C LEU A 200 -13.29 -20.14 -24.38
N GLN A 201 -13.10 -19.94 -25.69
CA GLN A 201 -13.00 -18.59 -26.26
C GLN A 201 -14.28 -17.76 -26.09
N GLN A 202 -15.43 -18.39 -26.30
CA GLN A 202 -16.73 -17.72 -26.10
C GLN A 202 -16.98 -17.34 -24.63
N GLU A 203 -16.69 -18.25 -23.71
CA GLU A 203 -16.79 -17.98 -22.25
C GLU A 203 -15.85 -16.86 -21.83
N LYS A 204 -14.59 -16.90 -22.26
CA LYS A 204 -13.60 -15.85 -21.98
C LYS A 204 -14.05 -14.49 -22.50
N ARG A 205 -14.65 -14.46 -23.69
CA ARG A 205 -15.21 -13.21 -24.26
C ARG A 205 -16.39 -12.68 -23.44
N LYS A 206 -17.36 -13.53 -23.08
CA LYS A 206 -18.49 -13.16 -22.24
C LYS A 206 -18.04 -12.64 -20.87
N LEU A 207 -17.07 -13.29 -20.24
CA LEU A 207 -16.51 -12.86 -18.96
C LEU A 207 -15.80 -11.50 -19.08
N SER A 208 -15.05 -11.29 -20.16
CA SER A 208 -14.38 -10.00 -20.42
C SER A 208 -15.37 -8.87 -20.65
N GLU A 209 -16.46 -9.11 -21.41
CA GLU A 209 -17.52 -8.14 -21.63
C GLU A 209 -18.29 -7.82 -20.34
N ALA A 210 -18.62 -8.84 -19.55
CA ALA A 210 -19.29 -8.65 -18.24
C ALA A 210 -18.41 -7.87 -17.26
N LYS A 211 -17.11 -8.17 -17.21
CA LYS A 211 -16.12 -7.43 -16.38
C LYS A 211 -16.06 -5.97 -16.80
N LYS A 212 -15.96 -5.69 -18.10
CA LYS A 212 -15.91 -4.32 -18.61
C LYS A 212 -17.17 -3.52 -18.26
N LEU A 213 -18.34 -4.11 -18.42
CA LEU A 213 -19.61 -3.47 -18.04
C LEU A 213 -19.69 -3.18 -16.53
N ALA A 214 -19.20 -4.11 -15.68
CA ALA A 214 -19.16 -3.91 -14.24
C ALA A 214 -18.20 -2.77 -13.85
N GLU A 215 -17.01 -2.69 -14.48
CA GLU A 215 -16.04 -1.62 -14.27
C GLU A 215 -16.57 -0.26 -14.72
N GLU A 216 -17.26 -0.19 -15.87
CA GLU A 216 -17.90 1.02 -16.37
C GLU A 216 -19.03 1.48 -15.43
N ALA A 217 -19.87 0.57 -14.96
CA ALA A 217 -20.94 0.86 -14.01
C ALA A 217 -20.39 1.39 -12.67
N ALA A 218 -19.31 0.79 -12.15
CA ALA A 218 -18.64 1.24 -10.93
C ALA A 218 -18.05 2.66 -11.11
N LYS A 219 -17.43 2.93 -12.27
CA LYS A 219 -16.90 4.25 -12.61
C LYS A 219 -17.99 5.31 -12.69
N ILE A 220 -19.11 5.02 -13.37
CA ILE A 220 -20.26 5.93 -13.47
C ILE A 220 -20.84 6.21 -12.08
N LYS A 221 -21.02 5.16 -11.23
CA LYS A 221 -21.48 5.30 -9.84
C LYS A 221 -20.57 6.22 -9.03
N SER A 222 -19.25 6.05 -9.15
CA SER A 222 -18.27 6.87 -8.45
C SER A 222 -18.29 8.33 -8.92
N GLN A 223 -18.36 8.55 -10.23
CA GLN A 223 -18.44 9.89 -10.81
C GLN A 223 -19.73 10.62 -10.41
N PHE A 224 -20.86 9.92 -10.42
CA PHE A 224 -22.14 10.47 -9.97
C PHE A 224 -22.09 10.92 -8.52
N LEU A 225 -21.55 10.07 -7.61
CA LEU A 225 -21.42 10.41 -6.21
C LEU A 225 -20.44 11.58 -5.99
N ALA A 226 -19.33 11.64 -6.74
CA ALA A 226 -18.41 12.76 -6.69
C ALA A 226 -19.08 14.10 -7.08
N ASN A 227 -19.85 14.10 -8.17
CA ASN A 227 -20.58 15.28 -8.62
C ASN A 227 -21.65 15.70 -7.60
N MET A 228 -22.44 14.74 -7.10
CA MET A 228 -23.46 15.01 -6.08
C MET A 228 -22.87 15.59 -4.79
N SER A 229 -21.69 15.11 -4.37
CA SER A 229 -21.01 15.69 -3.22
C SER A 229 -20.63 17.15 -3.43
N HIS A 230 -20.11 17.49 -4.60
CA HIS A 230 -19.81 18.90 -4.92
C HIS A 230 -21.07 19.77 -4.89
N GLU A 231 -22.16 19.28 -5.48
CA GLU A 231 -23.42 19.99 -5.51
C GLU A 231 -24.09 20.15 -4.13
N ILE A 232 -23.90 19.19 -3.23
CA ILE A 232 -24.39 19.27 -1.84
C ILE A 232 -23.44 20.09 -0.96
N ARG A 233 -22.12 19.98 -1.17
CA ARG A 233 -21.11 20.71 -0.36
C ARG A 233 -21.23 22.21 -0.52
N THR A 234 -21.49 22.71 -1.72
CA THR A 234 -21.57 24.16 -1.99
C THR A 234 -22.67 24.86 -1.18
N PRO A 235 -23.96 24.44 -1.22
CA PRO A 235 -24.98 25.04 -0.37
C PRO A 235 -24.73 24.81 1.13
N MET A 236 -24.20 23.64 1.51
CA MET A 236 -23.91 23.36 2.92
C MET A 236 -22.81 24.24 3.50
N ASN A 237 -21.74 24.49 2.73
CA ASN A 237 -20.70 25.45 3.15
C ASN A 237 -21.28 26.86 3.27
N GLY A 238 -22.25 27.23 2.44
CA GLY A 238 -22.99 28.49 2.60
C GLY A 238 -23.78 28.54 3.92
N VAL A 239 -24.55 27.48 4.22
CA VAL A 239 -25.31 27.40 5.49
C VAL A 239 -24.38 27.47 6.70
N ILE A 240 -23.29 26.70 6.71
CA ILE A 240 -22.31 26.69 7.81
C ILE A 240 -21.63 28.06 7.93
N GLY A 241 -21.21 28.66 6.81
CA GLY A 241 -20.55 29.96 6.82
C GLY A 241 -21.45 31.07 7.37
N PHE A 242 -22.71 31.12 6.97
CA PHE A 242 -23.67 32.10 7.55
C PHE A 242 -23.96 31.80 9.03
N THR A 243 -23.99 30.50 9.41
CA THR A 243 -24.16 30.10 10.80
C THR A 243 -22.96 30.56 11.67
N ASP A 244 -21.73 30.44 11.13
CA ASP A 244 -20.53 30.95 11.80
C ASP A 244 -20.55 32.47 11.94
N MET A 245 -20.94 33.19 10.88
CA MET A 245 -21.10 34.63 10.94
C MET A 245 -22.16 35.05 11.98
N LEU A 246 -23.25 34.31 12.12
CA LEU A 246 -24.26 34.58 13.15
C LEU A 246 -23.71 34.36 14.57
N LEU A 247 -22.86 33.31 14.76
CA LEU A 247 -22.23 33.04 16.07
C LEU A 247 -21.26 34.12 16.50
N ASP A 248 -20.74 34.92 15.56
CA ASP A 248 -19.85 36.07 15.82
C ASP A 248 -20.63 37.37 16.11
N THR A 249 -21.97 37.35 16.07
CA THR A 249 -22.83 38.49 16.42
C THR A 249 -23.43 38.37 17.83
N ASP A 250 -24.01 39.46 18.33
CA ASP A 250 -24.72 39.43 19.61
C ASP A 250 -26.06 38.69 19.46
N LEU A 251 -26.08 37.43 19.91
CA LEU A 251 -27.27 36.57 19.91
C LEU A 251 -27.86 36.45 21.32
N ASP A 252 -29.17 36.41 21.41
CA ASP A 252 -29.82 35.99 22.65
C ASP A 252 -29.63 34.48 22.90
N LYS A 253 -29.92 34.02 24.13
CA LYS A 253 -29.69 32.60 24.53
C LYS A 253 -30.39 31.60 23.61
N THR A 254 -31.58 31.91 23.13
CA THR A 254 -32.40 31.04 22.29
C THR A 254 -31.86 31.00 20.87
N GLN A 255 -31.50 32.17 20.33
CA GLN A 255 -30.85 32.29 18.99
C GLN A 255 -29.51 31.57 18.97
N LEU A 256 -28.70 31.75 20.03
CA LEU A 256 -27.42 31.06 20.17
C LEU A 256 -27.57 29.52 20.19
N GLU A 257 -28.59 29.01 20.89
CA GLU A 257 -28.88 27.57 20.93
C GLU A 257 -29.31 27.05 19.54
N TYR A 258 -30.23 27.74 18.88
CA TYR A 258 -30.67 27.35 17.54
C TYR A 258 -29.51 27.39 16.54
N THR A 259 -28.69 28.43 16.58
CA THR A 259 -27.54 28.56 15.66
C THR A 259 -26.52 27.44 15.89
N LYS A 260 -26.26 27.06 17.13
CA LYS A 260 -25.40 25.91 17.47
C LYS A 260 -25.98 24.56 17.00
N VAL A 261 -27.32 24.41 17.03
CA VAL A 261 -27.99 23.20 16.52
C VAL A 261 -27.87 23.13 14.99
N ILE A 262 -28.13 24.25 14.28
CA ILE A 262 -27.99 24.32 12.83
C ILE A 262 -26.54 23.96 12.41
N LYS A 263 -25.55 24.55 13.07
CA LYS A 263 -24.14 24.24 12.81
C LYS A 263 -23.84 22.76 12.96
N ARG A 264 -24.26 22.16 14.09
CA ARG A 264 -24.07 20.71 14.34
C ARG A 264 -24.71 19.83 13.28
N CYS A 265 -25.92 20.17 12.83
CA CYS A 265 -26.59 19.45 11.76
C CYS A 265 -25.85 19.58 10.42
N GLY A 266 -25.36 20.78 10.11
CA GLY A 266 -24.57 21.04 8.91
C GLY A 266 -23.26 20.26 8.87
N ASP A 267 -22.49 20.29 9.96
CA ASP A 267 -21.23 19.56 10.11
C ASP A 267 -21.46 18.03 10.02
N ALA A 268 -22.52 17.53 10.67
CA ALA A 268 -22.88 16.11 10.60
C ALA A 268 -23.24 15.68 9.17
N LEU A 269 -23.97 16.49 8.41
CA LEU A 269 -24.33 16.19 7.02
C LEU A 269 -23.10 16.18 6.12
N LEU A 270 -22.17 17.12 6.27
CA LEU A 270 -20.91 17.12 5.52
C LEU A 270 -20.05 15.87 5.84
N THR A 271 -20.00 15.46 7.09
CA THR A 271 -19.31 14.22 7.49
C THR A 271 -19.94 13.00 6.79
N LEU A 272 -21.27 12.88 6.80
CA LEU A 272 -22.01 11.83 6.12
C LEU A 272 -21.69 11.73 4.63
N ILE A 273 -21.70 12.88 3.94
CA ILE A 273 -21.41 12.96 2.51
C ILE A 273 -19.96 12.53 2.24
N ASN A 274 -19.00 12.99 3.05
CA ASN A 274 -17.61 12.61 2.90
C ASN A 274 -17.40 11.10 3.16
N ASP A 275 -18.08 10.51 4.14
CA ASP A 275 -18.05 9.07 4.40
C ASP A 275 -18.54 8.25 3.21
N ILE A 276 -19.67 8.66 2.60
CA ILE A 276 -20.23 7.99 1.42
C ILE A 276 -19.26 8.09 0.23
N LEU A 277 -18.62 9.25 0.05
CA LEU A 277 -17.63 9.45 -1.00
C LEU A 277 -16.39 8.60 -0.79
N ASP A 278 -15.84 8.60 0.43
CA ASP A 278 -14.66 7.80 0.74
C ASP A 278 -14.96 6.32 0.54
N PHE A 279 -16.12 5.84 1.00
CA PHE A 279 -16.57 4.47 0.75
C PHE A 279 -16.65 4.14 -0.74
N SER A 280 -17.26 5.05 -1.55
CA SER A 280 -17.37 4.84 -2.99
C SER A 280 -16.02 4.86 -3.72
N LYS A 281 -15.07 5.73 -3.31
CA LYS A 281 -13.72 5.78 -3.87
C LYS A 281 -12.91 4.52 -3.55
N ILE A 282 -13.10 3.98 -2.34
CA ILE A 282 -12.45 2.74 -1.90
C ILE A 282 -13.01 1.56 -2.68
N GLU A 283 -14.36 1.46 -2.81
CA GLU A 283 -15.03 0.39 -3.57
C GLU A 283 -14.60 0.37 -5.05
N ALA A 284 -14.39 1.56 -5.63
CA ALA A 284 -13.90 1.71 -7.00
C ALA A 284 -12.37 1.51 -7.14
N GLY A 285 -11.61 1.34 -6.05
CA GLY A 285 -10.16 1.21 -6.07
C GLY A 285 -9.40 2.46 -6.51
N VAL A 286 -10.03 3.65 -6.43
CA VAL A 286 -9.44 4.92 -6.88
C VAL A 286 -8.92 5.80 -5.73
N LEU A 287 -9.05 5.35 -4.47
CA LEU A 287 -8.48 6.05 -3.33
C LEU A 287 -6.96 5.87 -3.34
N GLY A 288 -6.23 6.93 -3.68
CA GLY A 288 -4.77 6.99 -3.54
C GLY A 288 -4.38 7.37 -2.12
N LEU A 289 -3.30 6.78 -1.62
CA LEU A 289 -2.66 7.20 -0.37
C LEU A 289 -1.57 8.22 -0.67
N GLU A 290 -1.45 9.25 0.18
CA GLU A 290 -0.31 10.14 0.19
C GLU A 290 0.87 9.48 0.90
N ASN A 291 2.09 9.88 0.55
CA ASN A 291 3.31 9.35 1.17
C ASN A 291 4.21 10.52 1.57
N ILE A 292 3.92 11.11 2.73
CA ILE A 292 4.62 12.28 3.28
C ILE A 292 5.23 11.97 4.65
N GLU A 293 6.28 12.68 5.00
CA GLU A 293 6.92 12.55 6.31
C GLU A 293 6.10 13.27 7.39
N PHE A 294 5.92 12.62 8.55
CA PHE A 294 5.23 13.22 9.69
C PHE A 294 5.71 12.63 11.01
N ASP A 295 5.60 13.42 12.09
CA ASP A 295 5.86 12.97 13.46
C ASP A 295 4.68 12.14 13.97
N LEU A 296 4.90 10.82 14.11
CA LEU A 296 3.86 9.87 14.47
C LEU A 296 3.40 10.07 15.93
N GLU A 297 4.35 10.30 16.85
CA GLU A 297 4.08 10.53 18.27
C GLU A 297 3.24 11.79 18.46
N LEU A 298 3.70 12.91 17.90
CA LEU A 298 2.99 14.20 17.97
C LEU A 298 1.58 14.08 17.38
N HIS A 299 1.47 13.36 16.24
CA HIS A 299 0.19 13.20 15.55
C HIS A 299 -0.86 12.47 16.40
N VAL A 300 -0.46 11.42 17.11
CA VAL A 300 -1.36 10.67 18.02
C VAL A 300 -1.76 11.53 19.22
N TYR A 301 -0.82 12.25 19.82
CA TYR A 301 -1.14 13.17 20.93
C TYR A 301 -2.09 14.29 20.51
N ASP A 302 -1.88 14.90 19.35
CA ASP A 302 -2.75 15.95 18.82
C ASP A 302 -4.19 15.44 18.61
N ILE A 303 -4.33 14.22 18.10
CA ILE A 303 -5.66 13.60 17.96
C ILE A 303 -6.31 13.40 19.33
N CYS A 304 -5.61 12.85 20.31
CA CYS A 304 -6.12 12.67 21.67
C CYS A 304 -6.53 14.00 22.30
N LYS A 305 -5.72 15.05 22.14
CA LYS A 305 -5.98 16.41 22.65
C LYS A 305 -7.20 17.04 21.99
N MET A 306 -7.36 16.87 20.66
CA MET A 306 -8.54 17.36 19.92
C MET A 306 -9.85 16.67 20.34
N MET A 307 -9.79 15.44 20.84
CA MET A 307 -10.97 14.69 21.25
C MET A 307 -11.53 15.14 22.60
N ARG A 308 -10.71 15.77 23.45
CA ARG A 308 -11.11 16.20 24.78
C ARG A 308 -12.33 17.14 24.80
N PRO A 309 -12.41 18.23 24.02
CA PRO A 309 -13.61 19.07 23.96
C PRO A 309 -14.87 18.32 23.52
N ARG A 310 -14.74 17.24 22.73
CA ARG A 310 -15.86 16.42 22.26
C ARG A 310 -16.43 15.51 23.35
N ILE A 311 -15.60 15.07 24.30
CA ILE A 311 -16.03 14.33 25.49
C ILE A 311 -16.89 15.21 26.41
N GLY A 312 -16.63 16.52 26.39
CA GLY A 312 -17.40 17.52 27.18
C GLY A 312 -17.26 17.31 28.67
N SER A 313 -18.39 17.28 29.38
CA SER A 313 -18.45 17.16 30.87
C SER A 313 -18.49 15.70 31.37
N LYS A 314 -18.36 14.71 30.47
CA LYS A 314 -18.31 13.29 30.90
C LYS A 314 -17.05 13.04 31.75
N PRO A 315 -17.15 12.30 32.86
CA PRO A 315 -15.99 11.89 33.65
C PRO A 315 -15.23 10.76 32.96
N ILE A 316 -14.56 11.10 31.84
CA ILE A 316 -13.75 10.19 31.02
C ILE A 316 -12.34 10.74 30.94
N GLU A 317 -11.36 9.93 31.28
CA GLU A 317 -9.95 10.24 31.11
C GLU A 317 -9.42 9.68 29.78
N ILE A 318 -8.69 10.51 29.01
CA ILE A 318 -7.99 10.06 27.81
C ILE A 318 -6.52 9.84 28.16
N LEU A 319 -6.07 8.60 27.93
CA LEU A 319 -4.72 8.16 28.21
C LEU A 319 -3.99 7.88 26.89
N CYS A 320 -2.73 8.28 26.78
CA CYS A 320 -1.93 8.06 25.59
C CYS A 320 -0.61 7.37 25.99
N HIS A 321 -0.38 6.19 25.46
CA HIS A 321 0.81 5.39 25.71
C HIS A 321 1.54 5.12 24.39
N ILE A 322 2.78 5.59 24.26
CA ILE A 322 3.60 5.40 23.05
C ILE A 322 4.88 4.65 23.44
N GLY A 323 5.15 3.54 22.73
CA GLY A 323 6.34 2.71 22.94
C GLY A 323 7.64 3.49 22.70
N ASN A 324 8.73 3.15 23.42
CA ASN A 324 10.04 3.81 23.27
C ASN A 324 10.70 3.50 21.91
N GLU A 325 10.33 2.38 21.31
CA GLU A 325 10.80 1.91 20.00
C GLU A 325 10.12 2.61 18.83
N VAL A 326 9.09 3.42 19.09
CA VAL A 326 8.40 4.19 18.05
C VAL A 326 9.30 5.35 17.60
N PRO A 327 9.70 5.40 16.31
CA PRO A 327 10.52 6.49 15.81
C PRO A 327 9.72 7.80 15.75
N ALA A 328 10.41 8.91 15.87
CA ALA A 328 9.79 10.23 15.81
C ALA A 328 9.17 10.51 14.43
N LEU A 329 9.90 10.18 13.34
CA LEU A 329 9.48 10.44 11.97
C LEU A 329 9.22 9.13 11.22
N VAL A 330 8.10 9.14 10.50
CA VAL A 330 7.69 8.07 9.58
C VAL A 330 7.14 8.68 8.30
N LYS A 331 7.03 7.87 7.24
CA LYS A 331 6.46 8.31 5.97
C LYS A 331 5.22 7.50 5.64
N GLY A 332 4.15 8.20 5.29
CA GLY A 332 2.85 7.61 4.98
C GLY A 332 1.77 8.67 4.80
N ASP A 333 0.51 8.31 5.04
CA ASP A 333 -0.65 9.22 4.89
C ASP A 333 -1.19 9.63 6.28
N PRO A 334 -0.79 10.80 6.81
CA PRO A 334 -1.23 11.27 8.12
C PRO A 334 -2.72 11.62 8.16
N LEU A 335 -3.33 11.98 7.02
CA LEU A 335 -4.75 12.29 6.96
C LEU A 335 -5.59 11.04 7.15
N ARG A 336 -5.26 9.95 6.47
CA ARG A 336 -5.95 8.67 6.60
C ARG A 336 -5.70 8.02 7.96
N PHE A 337 -4.47 8.13 8.45
CA PHE A 337 -4.13 7.70 9.81
C PHE A 337 -4.99 8.44 10.85
N ARG A 338 -5.08 9.77 10.75
CA ARG A 338 -5.95 10.61 11.61
C ARG A 338 -7.43 10.21 11.51
N GLN A 339 -7.92 9.95 10.30
CA GLN A 339 -9.31 9.56 10.06
C GLN A 339 -9.67 8.27 10.81
N VAL A 340 -8.80 7.25 10.77
CA VAL A 340 -9.00 5.99 11.48
C VAL A 340 -9.02 6.24 13.00
N LEU A 341 -7.99 6.89 13.54
CA LEU A 341 -7.90 7.14 14.98
C LEU A 341 -9.05 7.98 15.52
N THR A 342 -9.41 9.07 14.83
CA THR A 342 -10.52 9.93 15.23
C THR A 342 -11.82 9.15 15.28
N ASN A 343 -12.10 8.31 14.28
CA ASN A 343 -13.32 7.50 14.26
C ASN A 343 -13.36 6.50 15.43
N LEU A 344 -12.25 5.84 15.73
CA LEU A 344 -12.17 4.86 16.81
C LEU A 344 -12.29 5.51 18.17
N ILE A 345 -11.64 6.66 18.39
CA ILE A 345 -11.72 7.40 19.67
C ILE A 345 -13.11 8.05 19.85
N ASP A 346 -13.72 8.58 18.77
CA ASP A 346 -15.10 9.09 18.81
C ASP A 346 -16.09 8.00 19.21
N ASN A 347 -15.92 6.77 18.67
CA ASN A 347 -16.75 5.63 19.06
C ASN A 347 -16.52 5.27 20.55
N ALA A 348 -15.28 5.22 21.01
CA ALA A 348 -14.97 4.97 22.41
C ALA A 348 -15.61 6.04 23.33
N ALA A 349 -15.50 7.33 22.99
CA ALA A 349 -16.10 8.44 23.75
C ALA A 349 -17.64 8.42 23.74
N LYS A 350 -18.23 7.95 22.63
CA LYS A 350 -19.66 7.82 22.46
C LYS A 350 -20.25 6.74 23.39
N PHE A 351 -19.58 5.59 23.46
CA PHE A 351 -20.08 4.41 24.18
C PHE A 351 -19.55 4.27 25.61
N THR A 352 -18.65 5.17 26.04
CA THR A 352 -18.20 5.29 27.42
C THR A 352 -18.96 6.42 28.12
N ASN A 353 -19.51 6.17 29.29
CA ASN A 353 -20.17 7.20 30.10
C ASN A 353 -19.25 7.74 31.21
N SER A 354 -18.39 6.89 31.77
CA SER A 354 -17.40 7.21 32.79
C SER A 354 -16.25 6.21 32.74
N GLY A 355 -15.06 6.61 33.16
CA GLY A 355 -13.87 5.77 33.19
C GLY A 355 -12.77 6.30 32.27
N GLU A 356 -12.17 5.42 31.46
CA GLU A 356 -10.99 5.77 30.66
C GLU A 356 -11.07 5.30 29.21
N ILE A 357 -10.37 6.04 28.34
CA ILE A 357 -10.07 5.67 26.95
C ILE A 357 -8.56 5.70 26.80
N GLU A 358 -7.96 4.55 26.55
CA GLU A 358 -6.51 4.40 26.38
C GLU A 358 -6.18 4.22 24.90
N VAL A 359 -5.29 5.06 24.39
CA VAL A 359 -4.68 4.94 23.05
C VAL A 359 -3.23 4.50 23.22
N ALA A 360 -2.94 3.27 22.84
CA ALA A 360 -1.59 2.71 22.92
C ALA A 360 -1.03 2.48 21.52
N LEU A 361 0.18 2.98 21.26
CA LEU A 361 0.92 2.82 19.99
C LEU A 361 2.23 2.10 20.25
N ASN A 362 2.45 0.97 19.59
CA ASN A 362 3.66 0.16 19.71
C ASN A 362 4.19 -0.23 18.33
N LEU A 363 5.49 -0.40 18.22
CA LEU A 363 6.13 -1.07 17.09
C LEU A 363 5.90 -2.59 17.23
N GLU A 364 5.31 -3.22 16.21
CA GLU A 364 5.00 -4.66 16.21
C GLU A 364 6.01 -5.46 15.39
N ASP A 365 6.46 -4.91 14.26
CA ASP A 365 7.36 -5.59 13.33
C ASP A 365 8.20 -4.56 12.56
N GLU A 366 9.39 -4.93 12.14
CA GLU A 366 10.31 -4.07 11.38
C GLU A 366 10.86 -4.85 10.18
N LYS A 367 10.80 -4.22 8.99
CA LYS A 367 11.44 -4.69 7.75
C LYS A 367 12.41 -3.63 7.27
N GLU A 368 13.25 -3.97 6.26
CA GLU A 368 14.32 -3.08 5.79
C GLU A 368 13.89 -1.62 5.60
N ASP A 369 12.76 -1.38 4.93
CA ASP A 369 12.27 -0.03 4.59
C ASP A 369 10.96 0.33 5.30
N ARG A 370 10.33 -0.56 6.10
CA ARG A 370 8.99 -0.36 6.65
C ARG A 370 8.89 -0.82 8.09
N LEU A 371 8.04 -0.12 8.83
CA LEU A 371 7.72 -0.38 10.22
C LEU A 371 6.24 -0.71 10.34
N LYS A 372 5.93 -1.79 11.06
CA LYS A 372 4.55 -2.16 11.38
C LYS A 372 4.19 -1.65 12.75
N PHE A 373 3.22 -0.77 12.80
CA PHE A 373 2.71 -0.26 14.06
C PHE A 373 1.40 -0.95 14.43
N HIS A 374 1.23 -1.17 15.72
CA HIS A 374 0.00 -1.66 16.31
C HIS A 374 -0.56 -0.63 17.28
N ILE A 375 -1.74 -0.11 16.95
CA ILE A 375 -2.47 0.86 17.72
C ILE A 375 -3.64 0.14 18.39
N LYS A 376 -3.79 0.33 19.70
CA LYS A 376 -4.90 -0.19 20.49
C LYS A 376 -5.69 0.97 21.07
N ILE A 377 -6.99 0.98 20.86
CA ILE A 377 -7.90 1.93 21.48
C ILE A 377 -8.81 1.12 22.41
N ARG A 378 -8.54 1.21 23.72
CA ARG A 378 -9.30 0.53 24.77
C ARG A 378 -10.24 1.52 25.44
N ASP A 379 -11.49 1.15 25.59
CA ASP A 379 -12.50 1.89 26.34
C ASP A 379 -13.04 1.03 27.49
N THR A 380 -13.56 1.70 28.52
CA THR A 380 -14.25 1.09 29.66
C THR A 380 -15.76 1.24 29.55
N GLY A 381 -16.30 1.28 28.33
CA GLY A 381 -17.71 1.50 28.04
C GLY A 381 -18.59 0.26 28.18
N ILE A 382 -19.72 0.29 27.48
CA ILE A 382 -20.74 -0.76 27.55
C ILE A 382 -20.31 -2.12 26.99
N GLY A 383 -19.27 -2.17 26.17
CA GLY A 383 -18.82 -3.37 25.48
C GLY A 383 -19.74 -3.80 24.34
N ILE A 384 -19.36 -4.85 23.64
CA ILE A 384 -20.01 -5.41 22.45
C ILE A 384 -20.25 -6.91 22.68
N GLU A 385 -21.42 -7.41 22.31
CA GLU A 385 -21.76 -8.84 22.32
C GLU A 385 -20.88 -9.60 21.33
N LYS A 386 -20.45 -10.81 21.69
CA LYS A 386 -19.50 -11.59 20.91
C LYS A 386 -20.02 -11.91 19.49
N GLU A 387 -21.31 -12.17 19.37
CA GLU A 387 -21.98 -12.47 18.09
C GLU A 387 -22.01 -11.27 17.14
N ARG A 388 -21.77 -10.07 17.66
CA ARG A 388 -21.83 -8.82 16.89
C ARG A 388 -20.44 -8.31 16.46
N LEU A 389 -19.35 -8.86 17.00
CA LEU A 389 -17.99 -8.40 16.69
C LEU A 389 -17.63 -8.49 15.20
N ASP A 390 -18.12 -9.50 14.49
CA ASP A 390 -17.83 -9.66 13.06
C ASP A 390 -18.69 -8.73 12.18
N ILE A 391 -19.88 -8.34 12.67
CA ILE A 391 -20.82 -7.53 11.89
C ILE A 391 -20.59 -6.02 12.03
N ILE A 392 -19.92 -5.54 13.09
CA ILE A 392 -19.68 -4.10 13.28
C ILE A 392 -18.81 -3.46 12.19
N PHE A 393 -18.05 -4.28 11.44
CA PHE A 393 -17.21 -3.83 10.32
C PHE A 393 -17.94 -3.87 8.97
N LEU A 394 -19.15 -4.41 8.91
CA LEU A 394 -19.96 -4.42 7.68
C LEU A 394 -20.57 -3.05 7.40
N PRO A 395 -20.57 -2.59 6.15
CA PRO A 395 -21.13 -1.28 5.81
C PRO A 395 -22.63 -1.23 6.14
N PHE A 396 -23.10 -0.07 6.63
CA PHE A 396 -24.50 0.22 6.97
C PHE A 396 -25.09 -0.63 8.13
N HIS A 397 -24.28 -1.43 8.81
CA HIS A 397 -24.71 -2.20 9.97
C HIS A 397 -24.57 -1.38 11.26
N GLN A 398 -25.63 -1.42 12.11
CA GLN A 398 -25.68 -0.79 13.43
C GLN A 398 -26.24 -1.77 14.44
N VAL A 399 -25.70 -1.73 15.65
CA VAL A 399 -25.93 -2.76 16.69
C VAL A 399 -27.36 -2.79 17.22
N ASP A 400 -28.12 -1.65 17.26
CA ASP A 400 -29.52 -1.60 17.69
C ASP A 400 -30.29 -0.36 17.20
N GLY A 401 -31.54 -0.55 16.75
CA GLY A 401 -32.47 0.51 16.38
C GLY A 401 -32.97 1.38 17.58
N SER A 402 -32.79 0.94 18.83
CA SER A 402 -33.13 1.69 20.03
C SER A 402 -32.04 2.68 20.45
N MET A 403 -30.77 2.34 20.21
CA MET A 403 -29.60 3.18 20.46
C MET A 403 -29.40 4.27 19.38
N THR A 404 -29.97 4.09 18.19
CA THR A 404 -29.91 5.09 17.10
C THR A 404 -30.57 6.42 17.46
N ARG A 405 -31.62 6.41 18.27
CA ARG A 405 -32.29 7.62 18.76
C ARG A 405 -31.42 8.44 19.72
N LYS A 406 -30.48 7.83 20.42
CA LYS A 406 -29.65 8.49 21.44
C LYS A 406 -28.25 8.87 20.93
N TYR A 407 -27.70 8.10 19.99
CA TYR A 407 -26.29 8.20 19.62
C TYR A 407 -25.98 8.22 18.12
N GLY A 408 -26.93 8.32 17.20
CA GLY A 408 -26.84 8.47 15.73
C GLY A 408 -25.50 8.06 15.07
N GLY A 409 -25.52 7.61 13.83
CA GLY A 409 -24.31 7.28 13.07
C GLY A 409 -24.67 6.78 11.68
N THR A 410 -23.73 6.67 10.76
CA THR A 410 -23.93 6.19 9.39
C THR A 410 -23.83 4.68 9.24
N GLY A 411 -23.16 4.02 10.19
CA GLY A 411 -22.74 2.62 10.05
C GLY A 411 -21.62 2.41 9.02
N LEU A 412 -21.02 3.50 8.51
CA LEU A 412 -19.93 3.45 7.53
C LEU A 412 -18.53 3.61 8.17
N GLY A 413 -18.46 4.27 9.32
CA GLY A 413 -17.16 4.65 9.91
C GLY A 413 -16.21 3.49 10.12
N LEU A 414 -16.63 2.40 10.77
CA LEU A 414 -15.76 1.23 11.01
C LEU A 414 -15.41 0.48 9.73
N SER A 415 -16.34 0.38 8.78
CA SER A 415 -16.06 -0.25 7.48
C SER A 415 -15.04 0.55 6.67
N ILE A 416 -15.14 1.87 6.67
CA ILE A 416 -14.14 2.77 6.05
C ILE A 416 -12.78 2.61 6.74
N CYS A 417 -12.75 2.59 8.08
CA CYS A 417 -11.50 2.38 8.82
C CYS A 417 -10.82 1.06 8.47
N LEU A 418 -11.57 -0.05 8.39
CA LEU A 418 -11.03 -1.35 7.99
C LEU A 418 -10.45 -1.31 6.57
N GLN A 419 -11.14 -0.64 5.63
CA GLN A 419 -10.65 -0.51 4.26
C GLN A 419 -9.39 0.37 4.17
N ILE A 420 -9.34 1.49 4.91
CA ILE A 420 -8.13 2.32 5.00
C ILE A 420 -6.98 1.51 5.59
N ALA A 421 -7.21 0.75 6.66
CA ALA A 421 -6.20 -0.12 7.26
C ALA A 421 -5.61 -1.11 6.23
N ARG A 422 -6.48 -1.73 5.41
CA ARG A 422 -6.05 -2.64 4.32
C ARG A 422 -5.26 -1.92 3.22
N LEU A 423 -5.67 -0.71 2.83
CA LEU A 423 -4.91 0.10 1.87
C LEU A 423 -3.52 0.46 2.40
N MET A 424 -3.40 0.67 3.72
CA MET A 424 -2.11 0.88 4.41
C MET A 424 -1.38 -0.43 4.75
N ASN A 425 -1.73 -1.54 4.08
CA ASN A 425 -1.15 -2.88 4.26
C ASN A 425 -1.27 -3.44 5.69
N GLY A 426 -2.21 -2.93 6.48
CA GLY A 426 -2.51 -3.37 7.82
C GLY A 426 -3.83 -4.12 7.93
N ASN A 427 -4.36 -4.19 9.16
CA ASN A 427 -5.65 -4.81 9.46
C ASN A 427 -6.32 -4.12 10.65
N MET A 428 -7.59 -4.44 10.88
CA MET A 428 -8.36 -3.97 12.02
C MET A 428 -9.26 -5.08 12.57
N TRP A 429 -9.34 -5.18 13.90
CA TRP A 429 -10.24 -6.09 14.61
C TRP A 429 -10.62 -5.50 15.97
N ALA A 430 -11.56 -6.15 16.66
CA ALA A 430 -11.99 -5.73 17.98
C ALA A 430 -12.09 -6.91 18.94
N GLU A 431 -11.78 -6.66 20.20
CA GLU A 431 -12.01 -7.53 21.34
C GLU A 431 -12.93 -6.81 22.31
N SER A 432 -13.96 -7.48 22.82
CA SER A 432 -14.90 -6.84 23.72
C SER A 432 -15.58 -7.84 24.64
N THR A 433 -15.97 -7.32 25.81
CA THR A 433 -16.81 -8.05 26.76
C THR A 433 -17.92 -7.11 27.20
N LEU A 434 -19.17 -7.55 27.07
CA LEU A 434 -20.34 -6.75 27.46
C LEU A 434 -20.23 -6.31 28.93
N GLY A 435 -20.42 -5.02 29.19
CA GLY A 435 -20.29 -4.40 30.52
C GLY A 435 -18.87 -4.15 31.00
N ARG A 436 -17.82 -4.48 30.23
CA ARG A 436 -16.41 -4.25 30.58
C ARG A 436 -15.64 -3.35 29.62
N GLY A 437 -16.26 -2.98 28.50
CA GLY A 437 -15.66 -2.15 27.47
C GLY A 437 -15.15 -2.93 26.27
N SER A 438 -14.49 -2.21 25.35
CA SER A 438 -13.97 -2.76 24.10
C SER A 438 -12.51 -2.36 23.87
N THR A 439 -11.82 -3.13 23.07
CA THR A 439 -10.49 -2.79 22.56
C THR A 439 -10.50 -2.95 21.05
N PHE A 440 -10.34 -1.84 20.35
CA PHE A 440 -10.15 -1.84 18.91
C PHE A 440 -8.67 -1.87 18.60
N HIS A 441 -8.30 -2.73 17.67
CA HIS A 441 -6.94 -2.93 17.20
C HIS A 441 -6.83 -2.44 15.77
N PHE A 442 -5.82 -1.64 15.50
CA PHE A 442 -5.48 -1.15 14.17
C PHE A 442 -3.99 -1.38 13.91
N THR A 443 -3.64 -2.05 12.82
CA THR A 443 -2.27 -2.19 12.39
C THR A 443 -2.04 -1.46 11.08
N VAL A 444 -0.82 -0.93 10.90
CA VAL A 444 -0.44 -0.15 9.71
C VAL A 444 1.03 -0.33 9.41
N TRP A 445 1.39 -0.40 8.12
CA TRP A 445 2.77 -0.33 7.65
C TRP A 445 3.07 1.09 7.17
N LEU A 446 4.11 1.71 7.77
CA LEU A 446 4.63 3.01 7.36
C LEU A 446 6.08 2.85 6.90
N GLU A 447 6.55 3.74 6.03
CA GLU A 447 7.94 3.69 5.56
C GLU A 447 8.87 4.32 6.59
N LYS A 448 10.06 3.74 6.72
CA LYS A 448 11.12 4.23 7.61
C LYS A 448 11.75 5.46 6.98
N VAL A 449 11.88 6.53 7.73
CA VAL A 449 12.69 7.68 7.33
C VAL A 449 14.13 7.39 7.70
N ALA A 450 15.08 7.61 6.78
CA ALA A 450 16.50 7.45 7.08
C ALA A 450 16.90 8.39 8.21
N GLU A 451 17.34 7.81 9.33
CA GLU A 451 17.82 8.58 10.49
C GLU A 451 19.13 9.29 10.12
N ASN A 452 19.05 10.54 9.72
CA ASN A 452 20.21 11.41 9.76
C ASN A 452 20.45 11.80 11.22
N GLY A 453 21.08 10.90 12.00
CA GLY A 453 21.55 11.17 13.36
C GLY A 453 20.44 11.54 14.33
N SER A 454 19.47 10.64 14.60
CA SER A 454 18.50 10.85 15.67
C SER A 454 19.22 10.82 17.02
N ASN A 455 19.54 12.01 17.54
CA ASN A 455 19.78 12.17 18.96
C ASN A 455 18.44 11.86 19.68
N LYS A 456 18.33 10.64 20.24
CA LYS A 456 17.31 10.38 21.25
C LYS A 456 17.50 11.48 22.31
N TYR A 457 16.54 12.39 22.41
CA TYR A 457 16.54 13.41 23.43
C TYR A 457 16.65 12.74 24.80
N SER A 458 17.86 12.72 25.33
CA SER A 458 18.16 12.16 26.66
C SER A 458 18.75 13.31 27.49
N PRO A 459 17.91 14.00 28.27
CA PRO A 459 18.35 15.10 29.09
C PRO A 459 19.28 14.60 30.20
N ASN A 460 20.56 14.90 30.08
CA ASN A 460 21.57 14.54 31.08
C ASN A 460 21.24 15.11 32.50
N SER A 461 20.45 16.16 32.56
CA SER A 461 19.99 16.79 33.79
C SER A 461 19.00 15.95 34.59
N LEU A 462 18.31 15.00 33.96
CA LEU A 462 17.34 14.10 34.61
C LEU A 462 17.94 12.76 35.02
N LEU A 463 19.16 12.46 34.60
CA LEU A 463 19.83 11.18 34.87
C LEU A 463 19.94 10.94 36.38
N ASN A 464 19.51 9.74 36.84
CA ASN A 464 19.51 9.32 38.25
C ASN A 464 18.66 10.16 39.22
N LYS A 465 17.92 11.15 38.75
CA LYS A 465 16.96 11.89 39.56
C LYS A 465 15.85 10.97 40.08
N LYS A 466 15.36 11.24 41.27
CA LYS A 466 14.33 10.45 41.95
C LYS A 466 12.98 11.14 41.90
N ALA A 467 11.99 10.52 41.31
CA ALA A 467 10.63 11.03 41.19
C ALA A 467 9.64 10.18 42.01
N LEU A 468 8.71 10.86 42.69
CA LEU A 468 7.51 10.26 43.25
C LEU A 468 6.32 10.62 42.37
N ILE A 469 5.60 9.62 41.85
CA ILE A 469 4.39 9.84 41.06
C ILE A 469 3.15 9.42 41.84
N VAL A 470 2.10 10.26 41.81
CA VAL A 470 0.87 10.08 42.57
C VAL A 470 -0.34 10.29 41.70
N ASP A 471 -1.10 9.25 41.46
CA ASP A 471 -2.29 9.24 40.58
C ASP A 471 -3.17 8.06 41.01
N ASP A 472 -4.47 8.25 41.19
CA ASP A 472 -5.38 7.16 41.54
C ASP A 472 -5.62 6.19 40.39
N ASN A 473 -5.34 6.61 39.16
CA ASN A 473 -5.42 5.78 37.97
C ASN A 473 -4.12 5.00 37.74
N ARG A 474 -4.18 3.67 37.92
CA ARG A 474 -3.04 2.76 37.74
C ARG A 474 -2.49 2.77 36.32
N THR A 475 -3.29 3.08 35.32
CA THR A 475 -2.84 3.18 33.91
C THR A 475 -1.98 4.42 33.74
N ASN A 476 -2.35 5.56 34.31
CA ASN A 476 -1.51 6.75 34.35
C ASN A 476 -0.17 6.51 35.02
N LEU A 477 -0.16 5.85 36.19
CA LEU A 477 1.07 5.53 36.90
C LEU A 477 2.02 4.67 36.02
N LYS A 478 1.49 3.70 35.28
CA LYS A 478 2.30 2.89 34.34
C LYS A 478 2.88 3.74 33.22
N ILE A 479 2.08 4.61 32.59
CA ILE A 479 2.50 5.50 31.50
C ILE A 479 3.58 6.46 31.97
N LEU A 480 3.36 7.15 33.12
CA LEU A 480 4.32 8.07 33.69
C LEU A 480 5.63 7.37 34.09
N ASN A 481 5.53 6.21 34.75
CA ASN A 481 6.69 5.42 35.12
C ASN A 481 7.53 5.06 33.87
N TYR A 482 6.86 4.61 32.80
CA TYR A 482 7.52 4.29 31.54
C TYR A 482 8.20 5.52 30.91
N MET A 483 7.55 6.69 30.90
CA MET A 483 8.12 7.93 30.38
C MET A 483 9.35 8.39 31.16
N LEU A 484 9.30 8.34 32.50
CA LEU A 484 10.40 8.79 33.36
C LEU A 484 11.58 7.81 33.35
N GLN A 485 11.31 6.50 33.32
CA GLN A 485 12.35 5.50 33.18
C GLN A 485 13.09 5.59 31.85
N SER A 486 12.44 6.04 30.77
CA SER A 486 13.06 6.23 29.46
C SER A 486 14.22 7.24 29.46
N VAL A 487 14.26 8.15 30.47
CA VAL A 487 15.35 9.11 30.71
C VAL A 487 16.17 8.76 31.96
N HIS A 488 16.12 7.50 32.37
CA HIS A 488 16.90 6.92 33.48
C HIS A 488 16.63 7.59 34.85
N MET A 489 15.43 8.08 35.10
CA MET A 489 14.97 8.50 36.43
C MET A 489 14.60 7.28 37.27
N ARG A 490 14.80 7.37 38.59
CA ARG A 490 14.29 6.41 39.58
C ARG A 490 12.88 6.83 39.98
N VAL A 491 11.89 5.94 39.93
CA VAL A 491 10.48 6.29 40.08
C VAL A 491 9.80 5.39 41.11
N ASP A 492 9.20 6.02 42.13
CA ASP A 492 8.28 5.36 43.04
C ASP A 492 6.84 5.87 42.77
N SER A 493 5.83 5.02 43.00
CA SER A 493 4.44 5.28 42.62
C SER A 493 3.49 5.10 43.82
N LEU A 494 2.55 6.02 43.99
CA LEU A 494 1.48 5.97 44.99
C LEU A 494 0.11 6.12 44.31
N THR A 495 -0.91 5.50 44.91
CA THR A 495 -2.29 5.56 44.41
C THR A 495 -3.17 6.49 45.25
N HIS A 496 -2.71 6.97 46.41
CA HIS A 496 -3.49 7.83 47.35
C HIS A 496 -2.68 9.06 47.77
N GLY A 497 -3.35 10.20 47.80
CA GLY A 497 -2.73 11.45 48.24
C GLY A 497 -2.30 11.43 49.69
N THR A 498 -2.97 10.64 50.53
CA THR A 498 -2.66 10.47 51.96
C THR A 498 -1.27 9.85 52.22
N ASP A 499 -0.75 9.06 51.30
CA ASP A 499 0.52 8.36 51.46
C ASP A 499 1.74 9.20 51.06
N VAL A 500 1.52 10.36 50.44
CA VAL A 500 2.57 11.20 49.87
C VAL A 500 3.50 11.75 50.93
N VAL A 501 2.97 12.42 51.94
CA VAL A 501 3.80 13.02 53.02
C VAL A 501 4.60 11.98 53.80
N PRO A 502 4.00 10.85 54.23
CA PRO A 502 4.75 9.75 54.83
C PRO A 502 5.87 9.19 53.93
N ALA A 503 5.65 9.09 52.62
CA ALA A 503 6.67 8.60 51.68
C ALA A 503 7.82 9.62 51.54
N LEU A 504 7.52 10.92 51.44
CA LEU A 504 8.54 11.97 51.36
C LEU A 504 9.41 12.00 52.65
N MET A 505 8.78 11.93 53.84
CA MET A 505 9.49 11.88 55.13
C MET A 505 10.35 10.63 55.26
N SER A 506 9.85 9.46 54.89
CA SER A 506 10.60 8.22 54.95
C SER A 506 11.82 8.25 54.02
N ALA A 507 11.69 8.78 52.83
CA ALA A 507 12.78 8.92 51.85
C ALA A 507 13.85 9.90 52.38
N TYR A 508 13.44 11.02 52.95
CA TYR A 508 14.34 12.00 53.56
C TYR A 508 15.12 11.38 54.75
N GLY A 509 14.41 10.69 55.63
CA GLY A 509 15.02 10.01 56.80
C GLY A 509 16.02 8.92 56.40
N LYS A 510 15.90 8.30 55.23
CA LYS A 510 16.83 7.34 54.66
C LYS A 510 18.01 7.98 53.92
N GLY A 511 18.06 9.31 53.78
CA GLY A 511 19.11 10.00 53.03
C GLY A 511 18.95 9.93 51.51
N GLU A 512 17.78 9.51 51.02
CA GLU A 512 17.46 9.41 49.59
C GLU A 512 16.19 10.26 49.23
N PRO A 513 16.24 11.58 49.37
CA PRO A 513 15.06 12.43 49.11
C PRO A 513 14.65 12.35 47.63
N TYR A 514 13.37 12.67 47.40
CA TYR A 514 12.87 12.86 46.05
C TYR A 514 13.27 14.22 45.50
N ASP A 515 13.69 14.26 44.23
CA ASP A 515 13.96 15.51 43.50
C ASP A 515 12.67 16.18 43.04
N VAL A 516 11.66 15.38 42.66
CA VAL A 516 10.36 15.87 42.20
C VAL A 516 9.22 14.96 42.66
N CYS A 517 8.07 15.57 42.97
CA CYS A 517 6.82 14.88 43.22
C CYS A 517 5.78 15.33 42.17
N ILE A 518 5.30 14.38 41.39
CA ILE A 518 4.35 14.57 40.28
C ILE A 518 2.97 14.12 40.79
N ILE A 519 1.99 15.04 40.88
CA ILE A 519 0.74 14.80 41.60
C ILE A 519 -0.44 15.07 40.67
N ASP A 520 -1.37 14.12 40.57
CA ASP A 520 -2.67 14.37 39.96
C ASP A 520 -3.51 15.29 40.84
N LEU A 521 -4.15 16.27 40.22
CA LEU A 521 -5.03 17.21 40.96
C LEU A 521 -6.35 16.59 41.37
N GLN A 522 -6.86 15.62 40.62
CA GLN A 522 -8.18 14.99 40.81
C GLN A 522 -8.06 13.61 41.41
N MET A 523 -7.81 13.52 42.71
CA MET A 523 -7.75 12.23 43.42
C MET A 523 -8.85 12.18 44.50
N PRO A 524 -9.37 10.94 44.78
CA PRO A 524 -10.31 10.74 45.86
C PRO A 524 -9.66 10.98 47.23
N GLU A 525 -10.45 11.28 48.24
CA GLU A 525 -10.09 11.52 49.65
C GLU A 525 -9.27 12.80 49.87
N LEU A 526 -8.08 12.91 49.31
CA LEU A 526 -7.20 14.07 49.42
C LEU A 526 -6.74 14.48 48.00
N ASN A 527 -7.23 15.62 47.53
CA ASN A 527 -6.91 16.10 46.18
C ASN A 527 -5.48 16.69 46.10
N GLY A 528 -4.94 16.80 44.88
CA GLY A 528 -3.56 17.25 44.69
C GLY A 528 -3.26 18.63 45.24
N TYR A 529 -4.23 19.56 45.29
CA TYR A 529 -4.05 20.89 45.86
C TYR A 529 -3.83 20.81 47.37
N GLU A 530 -4.63 20.00 48.07
CA GLU A 530 -4.52 19.79 49.50
C GLU A 530 -3.18 19.12 49.84
N VAL A 531 -2.79 18.10 49.07
CA VAL A 531 -1.47 17.45 49.25
C VAL A 531 -0.34 18.46 49.11
N ALA A 532 -0.34 19.31 48.08
CA ALA A 532 0.68 20.32 47.87
C ALA A 532 0.74 21.33 49.03
N GLN A 533 -0.43 21.78 49.51
CA GLN A 533 -0.50 22.69 50.65
C GLN A 533 0.05 22.05 51.95
N ILE A 534 -0.25 20.79 52.20
CA ILE A 534 0.29 20.05 53.36
C ILE A 534 1.81 19.97 53.27
N ILE A 535 2.36 19.60 52.09
CA ILE A 535 3.80 19.52 51.87
C ILE A 535 4.47 20.85 52.11
N ARG A 536 3.91 21.97 51.60
CA ARG A 536 4.49 23.32 51.74
C ARG A 536 4.36 23.92 53.14
N ARG A 537 3.39 23.47 53.94
CA ARG A 537 3.19 23.91 55.35
C ARG A 537 4.03 23.11 56.34
N SER A 538 4.57 21.93 55.91
CA SER A 538 5.40 21.17 56.82
C SER A 538 6.73 21.90 57.07
N GLU A 539 7.03 22.15 58.34
CA GLU A 539 8.27 22.82 58.76
C GLU A 539 9.52 21.95 58.54
N GLU A 540 9.34 20.71 58.20
CA GLU A 540 10.40 19.79 57.89
C GLU A 540 10.93 19.98 56.46
N LYS A 541 12.23 19.64 56.20
CA LYS A 541 12.90 19.86 54.91
C LYS A 541 12.27 19.14 53.68
N CYS A 542 11.21 18.36 53.87
CA CYS A 542 10.40 17.81 52.78
C CYS A 542 9.62 18.84 51.97
N GLY A 543 9.47 20.09 52.51
CA GLY A 543 8.81 21.21 51.83
C GLY A 543 9.56 21.76 50.61
N ASP A 544 10.85 21.40 50.42
CA ASP A 544 11.69 21.87 49.32
C ASP A 544 11.61 21.02 48.03
N VAL A 545 10.92 19.87 48.10
CA VAL A 545 10.73 19.04 46.91
C VAL A 545 9.99 19.81 45.80
N SER A 546 10.45 19.64 44.52
CA SER A 546 9.76 20.25 43.41
C SER A 546 8.41 19.55 43.18
N LEU A 547 7.32 20.31 43.02
CA LEU A 547 5.96 19.82 42.84
C LEU A 547 5.48 20.10 41.42
N LEU A 548 5.11 19.06 40.69
CA LEU A 548 4.53 19.14 39.37
C LEU A 548 3.07 18.66 39.42
N ALA A 549 2.12 19.55 39.05
CA ALA A 549 0.71 19.21 38.96
C ALA A 549 0.35 18.59 37.60
N LEU A 550 -0.47 17.55 37.62
CA LEU A 550 -1.11 16.99 36.44
C LEU A 550 -2.61 17.30 36.50
N SER A 551 -3.18 17.82 35.40
CA SER A 551 -4.61 18.16 35.36
C SER A 551 -5.30 17.66 34.11
N SER A 552 -6.51 17.24 34.30
CA SER A 552 -7.45 16.93 33.21
C SER A 552 -8.15 18.17 32.66
N MET A 553 -8.07 19.35 33.32
CA MET A 553 -8.72 20.59 32.89
C MET A 553 -7.75 21.57 32.23
N MET A 554 -8.25 22.40 31.28
CA MET A 554 -7.43 23.40 30.59
C MET A 554 -7.14 24.66 31.45
N ASP A 555 -6.02 25.26 31.18
CA ASP A 555 -5.43 26.62 31.52
C ASP A 555 -5.99 27.49 32.66
N ARG A 556 -7.22 27.35 33.11
CA ARG A 556 -7.77 28.14 34.21
C ARG A 556 -7.25 27.72 35.60
N GLU A 557 -6.59 26.58 35.71
CA GLU A 557 -6.12 26.01 36.97
C GLU A 557 -4.67 26.39 37.33
N ALA A 558 -3.89 26.88 36.36
CA ALA A 558 -2.51 27.29 36.64
C ALA A 558 -2.34 28.28 37.76
N GLY A 559 -3.26 29.24 37.91
CA GLY A 559 -3.29 30.18 39.01
C GLY A 559 -3.50 29.49 40.37
N ARG A 560 -4.46 28.58 40.45
CA ARG A 560 -4.74 27.79 41.67
C ARG A 560 -3.58 26.86 42.04
N CYS A 561 -2.94 26.30 41.05
CA CYS A 561 -1.72 25.48 41.27
C CYS A 561 -0.58 26.32 41.86
N SER A 562 -0.39 27.57 41.40
CA SER A 562 0.58 28.52 41.96
C SER A 562 0.26 28.85 43.41
N GLU A 563 -1.00 29.13 43.73
CA GLU A 563 -1.46 29.41 45.11
C GLU A 563 -1.30 28.21 46.05
N ALA A 564 -1.48 26.97 45.51
CA ALA A 564 -1.28 25.75 46.27
C ALA A 564 0.22 25.39 46.46
N GLY A 565 1.13 26.05 45.76
CA GLY A 565 2.58 25.88 45.92
C GLY A 565 3.22 24.90 44.94
N PHE A 566 2.59 24.61 43.82
CA PHE A 566 3.24 23.83 42.73
C PHE A 566 4.29 24.68 42.01
N ASP A 567 5.38 24.02 41.58
CA ASP A 567 6.44 24.63 40.79
C ASP A 567 6.15 24.52 39.28
N GLY A 568 5.38 23.49 38.88
CA GLY A 568 5.01 23.25 37.49
C GLY A 568 3.61 22.69 37.32
N PHE A 569 3.09 22.83 36.09
CA PHE A 569 1.76 22.35 35.68
C PHE A 569 1.80 21.77 34.28
N LEU A 570 1.17 20.61 34.10
CA LEU A 570 1.07 19.88 32.81
C LEU A 570 -0.35 19.35 32.62
N SER A 571 -0.92 19.54 31.42
CA SER A 571 -2.25 19.03 31.08
C SER A 571 -2.21 17.62 30.55
N LYS A 572 -3.18 16.77 30.96
CA LYS A 572 -3.41 15.43 30.38
C LYS A 572 -4.16 15.53 29.02
N PRO A 573 -3.87 14.68 28.02
CA PRO A 573 -2.87 13.62 28.01
C PRO A 573 -1.44 14.13 27.96
N ILE A 574 -0.54 13.45 28.68
CA ILE A 574 0.82 13.91 28.92
C ILE A 574 1.69 13.51 27.73
N GLN A 575 2.30 14.49 27.06
CA GLN A 575 3.29 14.27 26.02
C GLN A 575 4.69 14.08 26.63
N ARG A 576 5.40 13.03 26.24
CA ARG A 576 6.71 12.67 26.77
C ARG A 576 7.72 13.82 26.69
N ARG A 577 7.83 14.46 25.52
CA ARG A 577 8.74 15.61 25.31
C ARG A 577 8.40 16.81 26.19
N GLU A 578 7.11 17.11 26.37
CA GLU A 578 6.67 18.21 27.22
C GLU A 578 6.98 17.94 28.70
N LEU A 579 6.75 16.69 29.16
CA LEU A 579 7.09 16.26 30.51
C LEU A 579 8.59 16.40 30.80
N HIS A 580 9.44 15.88 29.89
CA HIS A 580 10.89 15.95 30.07
C HIS A 580 11.41 17.39 30.08
N ARG A 581 10.98 18.25 29.15
CA ARG A 581 11.35 19.68 29.10
C ARG A 581 10.93 20.45 30.36
N LEU A 582 9.73 20.14 30.84
CA LEU A 582 9.24 20.78 32.06
C LEU A 582 10.06 20.33 33.28
N LEU A 583 10.38 19.06 33.40
CA LEU A 583 11.24 18.54 34.46
C LEU A 583 12.66 19.11 34.40
N GLU A 584 13.25 19.26 33.19
CA GLU A 584 14.54 19.96 33.05
C GLU A 584 14.50 21.40 33.51
N SER A 585 13.42 22.13 33.17
CA SER A 585 13.25 23.52 33.62
C SER A 585 13.12 23.61 35.13
N ILE A 586 12.38 22.68 35.74
CA ILE A 586 12.15 22.68 37.19
C ILE A 586 13.40 22.23 37.96
N LEU A 587 14.11 21.18 37.49
CA LEU A 587 15.25 20.56 38.17
C LEU A 587 16.59 21.17 37.77
N GLY A 588 16.68 21.76 36.54
CA GLY A 588 17.90 22.33 35.98
C GLY A 588 18.27 23.73 36.43
N GLY A 589 17.53 24.33 37.37
CA GLY A 589 17.87 25.63 37.97
C GLY A 589 17.66 26.84 37.07
N ILE A 590 16.89 26.75 35.97
CA ILE A 590 16.53 27.90 35.09
C ILE A 590 15.58 28.90 35.85
N LYS A 591 15.32 28.65 37.14
CA LYS A 591 14.55 29.57 38.00
C LYS A 591 15.06 31.01 37.96
N ASP A 592 16.37 31.23 37.72
CA ASP A 592 16.98 32.57 37.79
C ASP A 592 16.78 33.44 36.53
N SER A 593 16.44 32.82 35.39
CA SER A 593 16.27 33.56 34.13
C SER A 593 14.82 34.00 33.86
N ILE A 594 13.83 33.43 34.54
CA ILE A 594 12.40 33.73 34.34
C ILE A 594 11.90 34.76 35.40
N THR A 595 12.61 34.92 36.48
CA THR A 595 12.29 35.92 37.52
C THR A 595 12.82 37.31 37.13
N GLN A 596 12.01 38.10 36.43
CA GLN A 596 12.24 39.54 36.35
C GLN A 596 12.12 40.13 37.76
N LYS A 597 13.16 40.91 38.12
CA LYS A 597 13.30 41.65 39.34
C LYS A 597 11.96 42.23 39.88
N GLY A 598 11.57 41.83 41.07
CA GLY A 598 10.82 42.74 41.92
C GLY A 598 9.57 42.25 42.62
N GLU A 599 9.08 41.03 42.45
CA GLU A 599 7.95 40.55 43.28
C GLU A 599 8.19 39.09 43.75
N ASN A 600 7.99 38.88 45.07
CA ASN A 600 8.16 37.65 45.81
C ASN A 600 7.03 36.61 45.52
N LYS A 601 6.58 36.47 44.23
CA LYS A 601 5.62 35.46 43.82
C LYS A 601 6.37 34.34 43.06
N ARG A 602 6.28 33.14 43.59
CA ARG A 602 6.72 31.91 42.87
C ARG A 602 5.94 31.85 41.56
N THR A 603 6.62 32.01 40.42
CA THR A 603 6.02 31.90 39.10
C THR A 603 5.99 30.42 38.71
N ILE A 604 4.78 29.87 38.55
CA ILE A 604 4.60 28.49 38.15
C ILE A 604 5.12 28.28 36.71
N VAL A 605 5.90 27.24 36.51
CA VAL A 605 6.39 26.85 35.17
C VAL A 605 5.31 26.00 34.50
N THR A 606 4.73 26.49 33.40
CA THR A 606 3.74 25.79 32.62
C THR A 606 4.33 25.42 31.28
N GLN A 607 3.78 24.37 30.62
CA GLN A 607 4.11 24.08 29.22
C GLN A 607 3.98 25.37 28.36
N TYR A 608 3.07 26.27 28.71
CA TYR A 608 2.82 27.54 28.02
C TYR A 608 3.96 28.53 28.27
N SER A 609 4.42 28.67 29.54
CA SER A 609 5.52 29.57 29.88
C SER A 609 6.87 29.13 29.33
N VAL A 610 7.15 27.82 29.30
CA VAL A 610 8.34 27.29 28.68
C VAL A 610 8.29 27.52 27.15
N ARG A 611 7.14 27.28 26.53
CA ARG A 611 6.92 27.53 25.11
C ARG A 611 6.99 29.00 24.74
N GLU A 612 6.46 29.90 25.60
CA GLU A 612 6.58 31.36 25.43
C GLU A 612 8.01 31.86 25.62
N ALA A 613 8.73 31.36 26.60
CA ALA A 613 10.13 31.70 26.80
C ALA A 613 10.97 31.30 25.60
N MET A 614 10.75 30.08 25.08
CA MET A 614 11.38 29.62 23.84
C MET A 614 10.99 30.48 22.62
N LYS A 615 9.72 30.86 22.45
CA LYS A 615 9.29 31.74 21.35
C LYS A 615 9.97 33.11 21.41
N ARG A 616 10.15 33.68 22.60
CA ARG A 616 10.85 34.96 22.80
C ARG A 616 12.36 34.90 22.45
N SER A 617 12.97 33.75 22.53
CA SER A 617 14.36 33.55 22.10
C SER A 617 14.53 33.38 20.57
N VAL A 618 13.44 33.07 19.86
CA VAL A 618 13.45 32.84 18.42
C VAL A 618 13.45 34.15 17.64
N ARG A 619 14.47 34.35 16.81
CA ARG A 619 14.64 35.53 15.95
C ARG A 619 14.38 35.15 14.50
N ILE A 620 13.37 35.76 13.89
CA ILE A 620 12.91 35.50 12.53
C ILE A 620 13.30 36.67 11.64
N LEU A 621 13.87 36.39 10.47
CA LEU A 621 14.09 37.37 9.40
C LEU A 621 12.96 37.25 8.38
N LEU A 622 12.28 38.34 8.10
CA LEU A 622 11.20 38.42 7.11
C LEU A 622 11.68 39.25 5.91
N GLY A 623 11.86 38.61 4.76
CA GLY A 623 12.12 39.26 3.47
C GLY A 623 10.83 39.39 2.68
N GLU A 624 10.31 40.59 2.52
CA GLU A 624 9.10 40.94 1.78
C GLU A 624 9.22 42.37 1.29
N ASP A 625 8.92 42.67 0.03
CA ASP A 625 9.05 44.01 -0.54
C ASP A 625 7.84 44.92 -0.27
N ASN A 626 6.64 44.30 -0.12
CA ASN A 626 5.41 45.05 0.07
C ASN A 626 5.20 45.46 1.55
N PRO A 627 5.15 46.77 1.86
CA PRO A 627 5.01 47.25 3.25
C PRO A 627 3.75 46.76 3.95
N VAL A 628 2.67 46.50 3.23
CA VAL A 628 1.41 46.00 3.82
C VAL A 628 1.59 44.53 4.25
N ASN A 629 2.21 43.72 3.41
CA ASN A 629 2.50 42.31 3.72
C ASN A 629 3.53 42.21 4.85
N GLN A 630 4.60 43.04 4.83
CA GLN A 630 5.55 43.14 5.92
C GLN A 630 4.86 43.37 7.26
N ARG A 631 3.98 44.36 7.29
CA ARG A 631 3.25 44.74 8.54
C ARG A 631 2.32 43.64 9.01
N LEU A 632 1.63 42.98 8.07
CA LEU A 632 0.72 41.89 8.38
C LEU A 632 1.45 40.68 8.96
N VAL A 633 2.49 40.19 8.29
CA VAL A 633 3.25 39.02 8.74
C VAL A 633 4.02 39.30 10.01
N LYS A 634 4.65 40.49 10.11
CA LYS A 634 5.33 40.97 11.34
C LYS A 634 4.37 40.94 12.51
N LEU A 635 3.19 41.52 12.35
CA LEU A 635 2.19 41.61 13.42
C LEU A 635 1.65 40.26 13.84
N MET A 636 1.50 39.31 12.87
CA MET A 636 1.12 37.93 13.17
C MET A 636 2.18 37.19 14.00
N LEU A 637 3.44 37.34 13.65
CA LEU A 637 4.58 36.73 14.33
C LEU A 637 4.85 37.35 15.72
N GLU A 638 4.82 38.68 15.84
CA GLU A 638 5.01 39.38 17.12
C GLU A 638 3.88 39.06 18.09
N LYS A 639 2.62 39.03 17.63
CA LYS A 639 1.47 38.58 18.47
C LYS A 639 1.58 37.11 18.89
N ALA A 640 2.33 36.31 18.16
CA ALA A 640 2.60 34.92 18.53
C ALA A 640 3.82 34.77 19.48
N GLY A 641 4.50 35.87 19.83
CA GLY A 641 5.60 35.90 20.79
C GLY A 641 7.00 35.83 20.20
N TYR A 642 7.17 35.92 18.87
CA TYR A 642 8.47 35.86 18.19
C TYR A 642 9.12 37.21 17.99
N GLN A 643 10.45 37.25 17.91
CA GLN A 643 11.18 38.45 17.52
C GLN A 643 11.34 38.50 16.00
N VAL A 644 10.93 39.62 15.36
CA VAL A 644 10.91 39.75 13.91
C VAL A 644 11.73 40.90 13.41
N ASN A 645 12.69 40.62 12.54
CA ASN A 645 13.42 41.65 11.80
C ASN A 645 12.94 41.59 10.32
N VAL A 646 12.66 42.77 9.76
CA VAL A 646 12.13 42.89 8.41
C VAL A 646 13.24 43.38 7.47
N ALA A 647 13.30 42.85 6.25
CA ALA A 647 14.12 43.31 5.16
C ALA A 647 13.26 43.53 3.91
N SER A 648 13.49 44.62 3.17
CA SER A 648 12.63 45.07 2.08
C SER A 648 13.11 44.57 0.71
N ASP A 649 14.34 44.05 0.63
CA ASP A 649 14.93 43.53 -0.58
C ASP A 649 15.99 42.45 -0.29
N GLY A 650 16.45 41.78 -1.36
CA GLY A 650 17.38 40.67 -1.24
C GLY A 650 18.79 41.10 -0.73
N LYS A 651 19.23 42.30 -0.97
CA LYS A 651 20.53 42.81 -0.50
C LYS A 651 20.48 43.05 1.02
N GLU A 652 19.41 43.66 1.51
CA GLU A 652 19.21 43.92 2.94
C GLU A 652 19.18 42.60 3.74
N ILE A 653 18.60 41.52 3.15
CA ILE A 653 18.60 40.18 3.77
C ILE A 653 20.01 39.67 3.95
N ILE A 654 20.84 39.73 2.86
CA ILE A 654 22.23 39.27 2.87
C ILE A 654 23.03 40.07 3.90
N ASP A 655 22.90 41.40 3.90
CA ASP A 655 23.61 42.28 4.82
C ASP A 655 23.28 41.99 6.29
N LYS A 656 22.02 41.72 6.61
CA LYS A 656 21.60 41.38 7.99
C LYS A 656 22.14 40.03 8.44
N ILE A 657 22.18 39.03 7.54
CA ILE A 657 22.70 37.70 7.85
C ILE A 657 24.23 37.75 8.02
N VAL A 658 24.96 38.47 7.13
CA VAL A 658 26.42 38.61 7.21
C VAL A 658 26.83 39.36 8.50
N LYS A 659 26.06 40.37 8.91
CA LYS A 659 26.32 41.12 10.18
C LYS A 659 26.05 40.29 11.44
N SER A 660 25.17 39.29 11.36
CA SER A 660 24.78 38.45 12.50
C SER A 660 24.57 36.98 12.02
N PRO A 661 25.67 36.23 11.78
CA PRO A 661 25.60 34.88 11.18
C PRO A 661 24.75 33.88 11.98
N GLU A 662 24.76 33.95 13.30
CA GLU A 662 23.96 33.12 14.20
C GLU A 662 22.74 33.87 14.78
N GLY A 663 22.43 35.01 14.19
CA GLY A 663 21.43 35.94 14.72
C GLY A 663 19.99 35.56 14.40
N PHE A 664 19.74 34.61 13.51
CA PHE A 664 18.41 34.23 13.05
C PHE A 664 18.20 32.73 13.06
N ASN A 665 17.02 32.31 13.56
CA ASN A 665 16.64 30.91 13.65
C ASN A 665 15.89 30.43 12.38
N LEU A 666 15.26 31.39 11.64
CA LEU A 666 14.47 31.08 10.46
C LEU A 666 14.30 32.32 9.57
N ILE A 667 14.21 32.13 8.26
CA ILE A 667 13.94 33.19 7.28
C ILE A 667 12.64 32.89 6.55
N PHE A 668 11.67 33.81 6.58
CA PHE A 668 10.58 33.85 5.62
C PHE A 668 11.02 34.72 4.43
N MET A 669 10.96 34.17 3.23
CA MET A 669 11.52 34.77 2.03
C MET A 669 10.46 34.90 0.93
N ASP A 670 10.11 36.10 0.56
CA ASP A 670 9.34 36.30 -0.68
C ASP A 670 10.19 35.90 -1.89
N ILE A 671 9.57 35.18 -2.82
CA ILE A 671 10.24 34.80 -4.07
C ILE A 671 10.42 36.03 -4.97
N GLN A 672 9.40 36.89 -5.03
CA GLN A 672 9.40 38.04 -5.93
C GLN A 672 9.75 39.33 -5.16
N MET A 673 11.01 39.71 -5.21
CA MET A 673 11.51 40.98 -4.64
C MET A 673 12.31 41.75 -5.69
N PRO A 674 12.34 43.10 -5.61
CA PRO A 674 13.13 43.93 -6.49
C PRO A 674 14.64 43.74 -6.27
N GLU A 675 15.43 44.04 -7.28
CA GLU A 675 16.88 43.96 -7.34
C GLU A 675 17.49 42.56 -7.30
N MET A 676 17.10 41.72 -6.32
CA MET A 676 17.53 40.33 -6.17
C MET A 676 16.34 39.48 -5.68
N ASP A 677 15.94 38.48 -6.45
CA ASP A 677 14.82 37.61 -6.10
C ASP A 677 15.18 36.63 -4.97
N GLY A 678 14.14 36.09 -4.31
CA GLY A 678 14.35 35.20 -3.16
C GLY A 678 15.07 33.89 -3.50
N LEU A 679 15.02 33.42 -4.76
CA LEU A 679 15.75 32.23 -5.19
C LEU A 679 17.25 32.55 -5.35
N GLU A 680 17.57 33.72 -5.85
CA GLU A 680 18.96 34.19 -5.97
C GLU A 680 19.59 34.43 -4.61
N VAL A 681 18.86 35.09 -3.69
CA VAL A 681 19.30 35.28 -2.30
C VAL A 681 19.56 33.92 -1.64
N THR A 682 18.67 32.94 -1.82
CA THR A 682 18.83 31.61 -1.24
C THR A 682 20.08 30.91 -1.77
N LYS A 683 20.30 30.91 -3.09
CA LYS A 683 21.51 30.35 -3.71
C LYS A 683 22.78 31.01 -3.19
N HIS A 684 22.74 32.33 -3.03
CA HIS A 684 23.89 33.10 -2.50
C HIS A 684 24.20 32.71 -1.05
N LEU A 685 23.17 32.60 -0.18
CA LEU A 685 23.33 32.18 1.20
C LEU A 685 23.87 30.75 1.32
N ARG A 686 23.33 29.81 0.54
CA ARG A 686 23.78 28.41 0.56
C ARG A 686 25.23 28.26 0.08
N LYS A 687 25.66 29.04 -0.93
CA LYS A 687 27.00 29.05 -1.44
C LYS A 687 28.03 29.65 -0.44
N ASN A 688 27.57 30.57 0.40
CA ASN A 688 28.45 31.28 1.37
C ASN A 688 28.42 30.63 2.79
N GLY A 689 27.98 29.39 2.91
CA GLY A 689 28.08 28.61 4.16
C GLY A 689 26.89 28.72 5.13
N PHE A 690 25.85 29.47 4.78
CA PHE A 690 24.63 29.58 5.61
C PHE A 690 23.64 28.41 5.33
N GLY A 691 24.14 27.17 5.34
CA GLY A 691 23.34 25.95 5.09
C GLY A 691 22.38 25.60 6.20
N SER A 692 22.67 25.96 7.44
CA SER A 692 21.93 25.54 8.64
C SER A 692 20.65 26.35 8.91
N ILE A 693 20.52 27.57 8.38
CA ILE A 693 19.34 28.41 8.61
C ILE A 693 18.19 27.97 7.70
N PRO A 694 17.02 27.59 8.25
CA PRO A 694 15.83 27.28 7.44
C PRO A 694 15.35 28.50 6.66
N ILE A 695 15.11 28.33 5.38
CA ILE A 695 14.55 29.37 4.50
C ILE A 695 13.20 28.85 3.98
N ILE A 696 12.14 29.59 4.30
CA ILE A 696 10.75 29.27 3.94
C ILE A 696 10.28 30.23 2.85
N ALA A 697 9.97 29.71 1.67
CA ALA A 697 9.45 30.52 0.58
C ALA A 697 8.06 31.06 0.85
N MET A 698 7.79 32.30 0.48
CA MET A 698 6.44 32.88 0.39
C MET A 698 6.11 33.07 -1.09
N THR A 699 5.14 32.31 -1.63
CA THR A 699 4.83 32.27 -3.06
C THR A 699 3.38 32.62 -3.37
N ALA A 700 3.15 33.30 -4.51
CA ALA A 700 1.80 33.60 -4.97
C ALA A 700 1.07 32.40 -5.60
N HIS A 701 1.77 31.34 -6.03
CA HIS A 701 1.20 30.20 -6.73
C HIS A 701 1.55 28.87 -6.05
N ALA A 702 0.55 28.00 -5.91
CA ALA A 702 0.69 26.66 -5.31
C ALA A 702 0.95 25.55 -6.36
N MET A 703 1.43 25.90 -7.57
CA MET A 703 1.61 24.90 -8.62
C MET A 703 2.84 24.00 -8.36
N LYS A 704 2.71 22.72 -8.70
CA LYS A 704 3.73 21.67 -8.46
C LYS A 704 5.14 22.05 -8.94
N GLY A 705 5.24 22.86 -10.02
CA GLY A 705 6.51 23.32 -10.57
C GLY A 705 7.23 24.44 -9.77
N ASP A 706 6.51 25.23 -8.96
CA ASP A 706 7.12 26.32 -8.19
C ASP A 706 7.73 25.80 -6.88
N ARG A 707 7.13 24.79 -6.27
CA ARG A 707 7.74 24.06 -5.14
C ARG A 707 9.10 23.46 -5.53
N GLU A 708 9.16 22.81 -6.70
CA GLU A 708 10.39 22.16 -7.18
C GLU A 708 11.52 23.19 -7.40
N LYS A 709 11.20 24.39 -7.88
CA LYS A 709 12.17 25.48 -8.05
C LYS A 709 12.71 25.99 -6.71
N CYS A 710 11.85 26.17 -5.70
CA CYS A 710 12.25 26.61 -4.37
C CYS A 710 13.20 25.60 -3.70
N ILE A 711 12.84 24.31 -3.73
CA ILE A 711 13.68 23.24 -3.16
C ILE A 711 15.00 23.13 -3.92
N ALA A 712 14.98 23.20 -5.27
CA ALA A 712 16.19 23.17 -6.09
C ALA A 712 17.13 24.37 -5.85
N ALA A 713 16.59 25.53 -5.43
CA ALA A 713 17.37 26.69 -5.03
C ALA A 713 17.99 26.54 -3.63
N GLY A 714 17.57 25.55 -2.82
CA GLY A 714 18.05 25.30 -1.46
C GLY A 714 17.14 25.83 -0.35
N MET A 715 15.88 26.16 -0.66
CA MET A 715 14.86 26.48 0.35
C MET A 715 14.35 25.20 1.02
N ASN A 716 13.90 25.30 2.27
CA ASN A 716 13.50 24.15 3.09
C ASN A 716 12.00 23.84 3.01
N ASP A 717 11.16 24.88 2.84
CA ASP A 717 9.71 24.73 2.76
C ASP A 717 9.09 25.96 2.06
N TYR A 718 7.73 25.99 1.95
CA TYR A 718 7.03 27.11 1.34
C TYR A 718 5.66 27.39 1.98
N ILE A 719 5.19 28.63 1.87
CA ILE A 719 3.84 29.10 2.23
C ILE A 719 3.22 29.80 1.03
N THR A 720 1.94 29.59 0.80
CA THR A 720 1.20 30.28 -0.27
C THR A 720 0.61 31.59 0.21
N LYS A 721 0.70 32.62 -0.60
CA LYS A 721 -0.04 33.85 -0.42
C LYS A 721 -1.51 33.66 -0.91
N PRO A 722 -2.55 34.16 -0.19
CA PRO A 722 -2.49 35.00 1.00
C PRO A 722 -2.08 34.23 2.25
N ILE A 723 -1.19 34.81 3.04
CA ILE A 723 -0.57 34.17 4.20
C ILE A 723 -1.59 34.02 5.33
N LYS A 724 -1.85 32.79 5.73
CA LYS A 724 -2.74 32.46 6.84
C LYS A 724 -1.96 32.22 8.14
N ARG A 725 -2.48 32.74 9.25
CA ARG A 725 -1.84 32.63 10.57
C ARG A 725 -1.49 31.17 10.95
N GLU A 726 -2.39 30.24 10.70
CA GLU A 726 -2.19 28.82 11.01
C GLU A 726 -1.04 28.21 10.24
N GLN A 727 -0.89 28.52 8.94
CA GLN A 727 0.21 28.03 8.12
C GLN A 727 1.57 28.52 8.61
N VAL A 728 1.66 29.80 9.00
CA VAL A 728 2.88 30.38 9.55
C VAL A 728 3.27 29.71 10.85
N LEU A 729 2.32 29.50 11.76
CA LEU A 729 2.57 28.88 13.06
C LEU A 729 2.99 27.41 12.91
N ASN A 730 2.33 26.65 12.03
CA ASN A 730 2.68 25.24 11.77
C ASN A 730 4.12 25.09 11.20
N ILE A 731 4.51 26.00 10.31
CA ILE A 731 5.88 26.00 9.76
C ILE A 731 6.91 26.37 10.82
N LEU A 732 6.60 27.33 11.69
CA LEU A 732 7.49 27.67 12.78
C LEU A 732 7.64 26.52 13.78
N GLU A 733 6.57 25.82 14.09
CA GLU A 733 6.65 24.63 14.93
C GLU A 733 7.57 23.58 14.29
N LYS A 734 7.37 23.27 13.02
CA LYS A 734 8.17 22.31 12.26
C LYS A 734 9.66 22.66 12.17
N TRP A 735 9.99 23.92 11.91
CA TRP A 735 11.36 24.29 11.55
C TRP A 735 12.16 24.96 12.67
N VAL A 736 11.51 25.41 13.74
CA VAL A 736 12.18 26.07 14.89
C VAL A 736 12.19 25.16 16.12
N PHE A 737 11.05 24.52 16.44
CA PHE A 737 10.92 23.72 17.65
C PHE A 737 11.17 22.22 17.44
N ASP A 738 10.91 21.71 16.23
CA ASP A 738 11.25 20.32 15.88
C ASP A 738 12.69 20.18 15.37
N LYS A 739 13.41 21.27 15.17
CA LYS A 739 14.80 21.27 14.66
C LYS A 739 15.87 20.83 15.66
N GLU A 740 15.53 20.71 16.96
CA GLU A 740 16.42 20.04 17.92
C GLU A 740 16.47 18.50 17.70
N VAL A 741 15.82 18.01 16.63
CA VAL A 741 15.73 16.60 16.22
C VAL A 741 16.28 16.39 14.80
N ALA A 742 16.88 17.39 14.13
CA ALA A 742 17.50 17.24 12.81
C ALA A 742 19.01 17.39 12.86
#